data_99a489f65041bb3256c0715fadf98c5d
#
_entry.id   99a489f65041bb3256c0715fadf98c5d
#
_cell.length_a   1.000
_cell.length_b   1.000
_cell.length_c   1.000
_cell.angle_alpha   90.00
_cell.angle_beta   90.00
_cell.angle_gamma   90.00
#
_symmetry.space_group_name_H-M   'P 1'
#
loop_
_entity.id
_entity.type
_entity.pdbx_description
1 polymer ?
#
loop_
_entity_poly.entity_id
_entity_poly.type
_entity_poly.pdbx_seq_one_letter_code
_entity_poly.pdbx_strand_id
1 'polypeptide(L)'
;MNDIQNDQEPSAQESGTDMGKTEVPAVPSKQNDDHQSNKLPLLFALNFSILMASKPMVMLAKAISFLHTLLKKRPRCPYTLYVVVMAMVDAAAVLFIQWSMYEEPTYADPDAVDGTTKMFNSVAGQLTKFVAQMWMEHNYVWLLNFLVLGMVYLVLVFVLNRFWVATALFSILTSIYAVANSIKVDLRNEPIIPSDLGFLSSGNGGEITSFIPKDSQPLVNGTITMLIWLTIICLALQLIDGRRCVIPFHWWHPFRNVKTIIGNCTRIIAVVLSVSLLWSFTWNLGINGSWSYKWAKSLGDNPLLWSTVVDATYNGPTVGFLRLAHAKTMDKPKDYNKETMEALAKRYKESAQATNEARANNLTDSTVVMILSESFSDPTRVPGVELTEDPMPNIHALEGTTTSGLMLSPGIGGGTANIEHQALTGLSLALFDNSMQSPYQELVPHQKTPYTFNQIWNDAYGKNGSVAFHPYFKNMYLRDSNYKKFGFSKLYSLDSDPAIEHQDHIDSSPYVSDAASYQNVLDSINSNDHTQFIQLVTMQNHAPYNDFYADNQFKEADVSQLSDEEKQSIDNYAKGISLTDQETADFLNQLNAVDKPVTVIFYGDHLPGTYSTATKDKNNTLVMHETDYFIWSNQASASAGVKLDPQTAGYVSSNYFMALAAEHMNAKVSPYLEMLTQVQAQIPAISRLISSNDSWGDGSTAYLDAEGNRVKRKDLSKEAKQLLNDYRLVQYDMSKGKGYLNDDGFFAVK
;
A
#
# COMPACT_ATOMS: atom_id res chain seq x y z
N MET A 1 -2.65 -38.69 35.10
CA MET A 1 -1.55 -39.13 35.99
C MET A 1 -0.63 -37.94 36.07
N ASN A 2 -0.91 -37.25 37.05
CA ASN A 2 -0.12 -36.86 38.25
C ASN A 2 1.02 -35.91 37.85
N ASP A 3 1.21 -34.84 38.47
CA ASP A 3 0.66 -34.05 39.61
C ASP A 3 1.61 -32.87 39.76
N ILE A 4 1.04 -31.63 39.93
CA ILE A 4 1.00 -30.93 41.23
C ILE A 4 2.38 -30.36 41.61
N GLN A 5 2.61 -29.15 41.94
CA GLN A 5 2.02 -28.05 42.70
C GLN A 5 3.05 -26.93 42.81
N ASN A 6 2.64 -25.69 42.75
CA ASN A 6 2.38 -24.75 43.86
C ASN A 6 3.59 -24.40 44.72
N ASP A 7 3.92 -23.15 44.91
CA ASP A 7 3.49 -22.23 45.97
C ASP A 7 4.29 -20.93 45.89
N GLN A 8 3.67 -19.84 45.87
CA GLN A 8 3.16 -18.91 46.90
C GLN A 8 4.07 -17.71 47.16
N GLU A 9 3.47 -16.55 46.95
CA GLU A 9 3.76 -15.29 47.66
C GLU A 9 3.56 -15.42 49.20
N PRO A 10 4.11 -14.51 49.99
CA PRO A 10 3.23 -13.61 50.72
C PRO A 10 3.70 -12.13 50.81
N SER A 11 2.85 -11.21 50.49
CA SER A 11 2.04 -10.21 51.23
C SER A 11 2.62 -9.57 52.50
N ALA A 12 2.72 -8.26 52.39
CA ALA A 12 2.42 -7.15 53.31
C ALA A 12 2.34 -7.35 54.82
N GLN A 13 2.89 -6.40 55.54
CA GLN A 13 2.10 -5.63 56.55
C GLN A 13 2.81 -4.36 57.04
N GLU A 14 1.99 -3.36 57.20
CA GLU A 14 2.20 -2.04 57.82
C GLU A 14 2.42 -2.09 59.30
N SER A 15 3.04 -1.04 59.83
CA SER A 15 2.69 -0.23 61.03
C SER A 15 3.85 0.75 61.27
N GLY A 16 3.73 2.01 61.44
CA GLY A 16 2.71 2.86 62.07
C GLY A 16 3.33 3.58 63.24
N THR A 17 3.18 4.90 63.26
CA THR A 17 3.30 5.83 64.42
C THR A 17 4.72 6.17 64.95
N ASP A 18 5.06 7.32 65.42
CA ASP A 18 4.39 8.61 65.65
C ASP A 18 5.45 9.64 66.12
N MET A 19 5.19 10.89 65.83
CA MET A 19 5.53 12.14 66.50
C MET A 19 6.74 12.34 67.42
N GLY A 20 7.40 13.44 67.26
CA GLY A 20 8.20 14.12 68.27
C GLY A 20 8.85 15.42 67.81
N LYS A 21 8.17 16.51 68.06
CA LYS A 21 8.64 17.92 67.91
C LYS A 21 9.69 18.27 68.93
N THR A 22 10.40 19.38 68.59
CA THR A 22 10.90 20.52 69.39
C THR A 22 12.41 20.63 69.40
N GLU A 23 12.83 21.70 69.00
CA GLU A 23 13.17 23.04 69.44
C GLU A 23 14.66 23.38 69.28
N VAL A 24 14.90 24.53 68.67
CA VAL A 24 16.13 25.31 68.65
C VAL A 24 16.36 25.92 70.02
N PRO A 25 17.60 26.10 70.54
CA PRO A 25 18.02 27.49 70.65
C PRO A 25 19.51 27.80 70.38
N ALA A 26 19.69 28.97 69.74
CA ALA A 26 20.57 30.11 70.04
C ALA A 26 22.07 29.92 70.36
N VAL A 27 22.79 30.75 69.60
CA VAL A 27 24.15 31.22 69.70
C VAL A 27 24.52 31.74 71.11
N PRO A 28 25.79 31.60 71.54
CA PRO A 28 26.57 32.81 71.64
C PRO A 28 28.03 32.78 71.15
N SER A 29 28.52 33.95 70.96
CA SER A 29 29.72 34.49 70.40
C SER A 29 31.02 34.28 71.19
N LYS A 30 32.16 34.38 70.40
CA LYS A 30 33.53 34.91 70.70
C LYS A 30 34.44 34.08 71.60
N GLN A 31 35.61 33.71 71.12
CA GLN A 31 36.85 34.45 71.12
C GLN A 31 38.03 33.59 70.66
N ASN A 32 38.93 34.22 69.86
CA ASN A 32 40.35 34.06 69.68
C ASN A 32 41.10 32.94 70.41
N ASP A 33 41.95 32.19 69.72
CA ASP A 33 43.33 32.52 69.45
C ASP A 33 44.09 31.40 68.75
N ASP A 34 44.88 31.87 67.77
CA ASP A 34 46.23 31.47 67.42
C ASP A 34 46.68 30.05 66.99
N HIS A 35 47.29 30.09 65.84
CA HIS A 35 48.41 29.27 65.32
C HIS A 35 48.31 27.77 65.21
N GLN A 36 47.97 27.32 64.01
CA GLN A 36 48.75 26.29 63.36
C GLN A 36 48.70 26.36 61.81
N SER A 37 49.87 26.50 61.28
CA SER A 37 50.33 26.70 59.92
C SER A 37 49.60 25.96 58.82
N ASN A 38 49.11 26.69 57.85
CA ASN A 38 48.77 26.32 56.51
C ASN A 38 49.98 25.70 55.75
N LYS A 39 50.07 24.38 55.72
CA LYS A 39 50.98 23.63 54.78
C LYS A 39 50.22 22.87 53.70
N LEU A 40 48.87 22.91 53.59
CA LEU A 40 48.09 22.20 52.59
C LEU A 40 48.07 22.84 51.17
N PRO A 41 48.09 24.15 50.99
CA PRO A 41 48.00 24.73 49.63
C PRO A 41 49.29 24.59 48.81
N LEU A 42 50.47 24.49 49.47
CA LEU A 42 51.78 24.41 48.78
C LEU A 42 52.02 23.06 48.17
N LEU A 43 51.60 21.98 48.83
CA LEU A 43 51.71 20.59 48.34
C LEU A 43 50.76 20.32 47.15
N PHE A 44 49.54 20.92 47.18
CA PHE A 44 48.62 20.87 46.04
C PHE A 44 49.11 21.69 44.85
N ALA A 45 49.68 22.87 45.09
CA ALA A 45 50.29 23.69 44.05
C ALA A 45 51.56 23.07 43.44
N LEU A 46 52.40 22.41 44.26
CA LEU A 46 53.57 21.69 43.76
C LEU A 46 53.20 20.42 42.97
N ASN A 47 52.23 19.63 43.45
CA ASN A 47 51.73 18.45 42.72
C ASN A 47 51.06 18.82 41.42
N PHE A 48 50.31 19.93 41.37
CA PHE A 48 49.68 20.42 40.14
C PHE A 48 50.72 20.94 39.16
N SER A 49 51.76 21.62 39.66
CA SER A 49 52.90 22.09 38.83
C SER A 49 53.71 20.95 38.26
N ILE A 50 53.94 19.89 39.05
CA ILE A 50 54.66 18.68 38.60
C ILE A 50 53.80 17.87 37.61
N LEU A 51 52.50 17.79 37.83
CA LEU A 51 51.59 17.13 36.90
C LEU A 51 51.50 17.88 35.55
N MET A 52 51.51 19.21 35.59
CA MET A 52 51.53 20.05 34.36
C MET A 52 52.86 20.06 33.66
N ALA A 53 53.99 19.77 34.37
CA ALA A 53 55.33 19.62 33.79
C ALA A 53 55.64 18.21 33.28
N SER A 54 54.74 17.24 33.49
CA SER A 54 54.92 15.89 32.96
C SER A 54 54.90 15.86 31.43
N LYS A 55 55.81 15.07 30.80
CA LYS A 55 55.90 14.97 29.33
C LYS A 55 54.57 14.80 28.61
N PRO A 56 53.61 13.97 29.06
CA PRO A 56 52.30 13.82 28.42
C PRO A 56 51.45 15.10 28.52
N MET A 57 51.48 15.84 29.65
CA MET A 57 50.73 17.08 29.82
C MET A 57 51.30 18.22 28.98
N VAL A 58 52.64 18.29 28.84
CA VAL A 58 53.31 19.23 27.94
C VAL A 58 52.98 18.92 26.48
N MET A 59 52.94 17.62 26.11
CA MET A 59 52.49 17.20 24.77
C MET A 59 51.02 17.54 24.54
N LEU A 60 50.16 17.31 25.53
CA LEU A 60 48.76 17.67 25.47
C LEU A 60 48.57 19.20 25.35
N ALA A 61 49.30 19.99 26.14
CA ALA A 61 49.26 21.46 26.06
C ALA A 61 49.78 21.97 24.70
N LYS A 62 50.85 21.35 24.14
CA LYS A 62 51.32 21.64 22.78
C LYS A 62 50.30 21.26 21.71
N ALA A 63 49.63 20.09 21.85
CA ALA A 63 48.60 19.66 20.94
C ALA A 63 47.37 20.59 21.01
N ILE A 64 46.97 21.00 22.20
CA ILE A 64 45.89 21.97 22.42
C ILE A 64 46.27 23.35 21.83
N SER A 65 47.52 23.81 22.05
CA SER A 65 48.00 25.07 21.48
C SER A 65 48.12 25.02 19.96
N PHE A 66 48.58 23.91 19.41
CA PHE A 66 48.59 23.66 17.96
C PHE A 66 47.17 23.62 17.39
N LEU A 67 46.27 22.90 18.03
CA LEU A 67 44.85 22.86 17.68
C LEU A 67 44.24 24.26 17.76
N HIS A 68 44.50 25.02 18.81
CA HIS A 68 44.01 26.39 18.98
C HIS A 68 44.57 27.35 17.89
N THR A 69 45.82 27.12 17.45
CA THR A 69 46.43 27.91 16.37
C THR A 69 45.84 27.56 15.01
N LEU A 70 45.64 26.26 14.75
CA LEU A 70 44.85 25.77 13.59
C LEU A 70 43.43 26.33 13.59
N LEU A 71 42.78 26.33 14.76
CA LEU A 71 41.41 26.83 14.91
C LEU A 71 41.33 28.36 14.73
N LYS A 72 42.38 29.14 14.97
CA LYS A 72 42.43 30.60 14.72
C LYS A 72 42.62 30.96 13.24
N LYS A 73 43.33 30.15 12.46
CA LYS A 73 43.60 30.37 11.02
C LYS A 73 42.78 29.43 10.11
N ARG A 74 41.55 29.10 10.47
CA ARG A 74 40.72 28.17 9.69
C ARG A 74 40.48 28.68 8.26
N PRO A 75 40.83 27.91 7.23
CA PRO A 75 40.45 28.24 5.88
C PRO A 75 38.92 28.16 5.74
N ARG A 76 38.31 29.11 5.05
CA ARG A 76 36.90 29.07 4.72
C ARG A 76 36.70 28.25 3.45
N CYS A 77 36.03 27.11 3.53
CA CYS A 77 35.66 26.34 2.36
C CYS A 77 34.83 27.20 1.38
N PRO A 78 35.15 27.18 0.08
CA PRO A 78 34.34 27.89 -0.92
C PRO A 78 32.98 27.23 -1.06
N TYR A 79 31.94 27.99 -1.40
CA TYR A 79 30.61 27.43 -1.64
C TYR A 79 30.58 26.46 -2.81
N THR A 80 31.45 26.63 -3.81
CA THR A 80 31.59 25.67 -4.92
C THR A 80 31.99 24.28 -4.41
N LEU A 81 32.82 24.16 -3.37
CA LEU A 81 33.15 22.87 -2.75
C LEU A 81 31.93 22.26 -2.09
N TYR A 82 31.11 23.07 -1.40
CA TYR A 82 29.86 22.59 -0.81
C TYR A 82 28.90 22.04 -1.87
N VAL A 83 28.75 22.73 -3.00
CA VAL A 83 27.89 22.28 -4.10
C VAL A 83 28.41 20.98 -4.69
N VAL A 84 29.71 20.86 -4.94
CA VAL A 84 30.32 19.63 -5.48
C VAL A 84 30.16 18.46 -4.51
N VAL A 85 30.47 18.66 -3.22
CA VAL A 85 30.32 17.62 -2.19
C VAL A 85 28.84 17.23 -2.04
N MET A 86 27.94 18.21 -2.03
CA MET A 86 26.50 17.95 -1.99
C MET A 86 26.06 17.09 -3.17
N ALA A 87 26.45 17.44 -4.39
CA ALA A 87 26.09 16.68 -5.59
C ALA A 87 26.67 15.25 -5.57
N MET A 88 27.91 15.07 -5.10
CA MET A 88 28.52 13.74 -4.98
C MET A 88 27.84 12.87 -3.92
N VAL A 89 27.57 13.43 -2.74
CA VAL A 89 26.90 12.70 -1.64
C VAL A 89 25.45 12.37 -2.01
N ASP A 90 24.77 13.30 -2.69
CA ASP A 90 23.40 13.10 -3.15
C ASP A 90 23.32 12.00 -4.23
N ALA A 91 24.21 12.04 -5.24
CA ALA A 91 24.31 11.00 -6.25
C ALA A 91 24.63 9.62 -5.63
N ALA A 92 25.54 9.57 -4.65
CA ALA A 92 25.83 8.34 -3.93
C ALA A 92 24.63 7.83 -3.14
N ALA A 93 23.85 8.73 -2.52
CA ALA A 93 22.62 8.38 -1.80
C ALA A 93 21.54 7.82 -2.74
N VAL A 94 21.33 8.43 -3.92
CA VAL A 94 20.39 7.90 -4.94
C VAL A 94 20.78 6.48 -5.34
N LEU A 95 22.07 6.24 -5.62
CA LEU A 95 22.54 4.92 -6.03
C LEU A 95 22.44 3.90 -4.88
N PHE A 96 22.72 4.30 -3.65
CA PHE A 96 22.61 3.40 -2.49
C PHE A 96 21.15 3.05 -2.17
N ILE A 97 20.23 4.01 -2.28
CA ILE A 97 18.79 3.75 -2.13
C ILE A 97 18.30 2.86 -3.28
N GLN A 98 18.73 3.11 -4.53
CA GLN A 98 18.32 2.27 -5.67
C GLN A 98 18.89 0.85 -5.55
N TRP A 99 20.15 0.71 -5.08
CA TRP A 99 20.75 -0.58 -4.78
C TRP A 99 19.88 -1.45 -3.87
N SER A 100 19.19 -0.87 -2.91
CA SER A 100 18.34 -1.59 -1.97
C SER A 100 17.10 -2.30 -2.59
N MET A 101 16.87 -2.09 -3.89
CA MET A 101 15.80 -2.75 -4.66
C MET A 101 16.28 -3.93 -5.48
N TYR A 102 17.59 -4.19 -5.52
CA TYR A 102 18.18 -5.18 -6.41
C TYR A 102 18.81 -6.33 -5.64
N GLU A 103 18.56 -7.54 -6.10
CA GLU A 103 19.19 -8.76 -5.64
C GLU A 103 20.08 -9.35 -6.74
N GLU A 104 21.14 -10.07 -6.33
CA GLU A 104 21.93 -10.83 -7.30
C GLU A 104 21.10 -12.03 -7.79
N PRO A 105 20.92 -12.19 -9.11
CA PRO A 105 20.10 -13.26 -9.64
C PRO A 105 20.74 -14.62 -9.39
N THR A 106 19.93 -15.57 -8.95
CA THR A 106 20.29 -16.99 -8.88
C THR A 106 19.87 -17.68 -10.16
N TYR A 107 20.77 -18.47 -10.76
CA TYR A 107 20.51 -19.23 -11.99
C TYR A 107 20.44 -20.71 -11.66
N ALA A 108 19.41 -21.41 -12.14
CA ALA A 108 19.27 -22.87 -11.96
C ALA A 108 20.43 -23.63 -12.61
N ASP A 109 20.87 -23.18 -13.78
CA ASP A 109 22.11 -23.63 -14.44
C ASP A 109 22.97 -22.42 -14.79
N PRO A 110 23.96 -22.09 -13.93
CA PRO A 110 24.85 -20.96 -14.19
C PRO A 110 25.65 -21.09 -15.49
N ASP A 111 25.96 -22.28 -15.97
CA ASP A 111 26.78 -22.48 -17.16
C ASP A 111 25.95 -22.31 -18.46
N ALA A 112 24.62 -22.42 -18.38
CA ALA A 112 23.72 -22.19 -19.52
C ALA A 112 23.51 -20.69 -19.83
N VAL A 113 23.84 -19.78 -18.92
CA VAL A 113 23.61 -18.36 -19.09
C VAL A 113 24.92 -17.68 -19.51
N ASP A 114 24.90 -16.93 -20.62
CA ASP A 114 26.06 -16.22 -21.12
C ASP A 114 26.55 -15.09 -20.18
N GLY A 115 27.84 -14.78 -20.25
CA GLY A 115 28.49 -13.81 -19.36
C GLY A 115 27.93 -12.38 -19.51
N THR A 116 27.40 -12.02 -20.69
CA THR A 116 26.82 -10.69 -20.94
C THR A 116 25.48 -10.57 -20.23
N THR A 117 24.62 -11.57 -20.31
CA THR A 117 23.35 -11.65 -19.59
C THR A 117 23.57 -11.62 -18.08
N LYS A 118 24.56 -12.39 -17.56
CA LYS A 118 24.92 -12.31 -16.13
C LYS A 118 25.34 -10.91 -15.71
N MET A 119 26.17 -10.25 -16.52
CA MET A 119 26.64 -8.89 -16.22
C MET A 119 25.48 -7.88 -16.21
N PHE A 120 24.55 -7.95 -17.18
CA PHE A 120 23.42 -7.03 -17.25
C PHE A 120 22.40 -7.26 -16.13
N ASN A 121 22.22 -8.50 -15.69
CA ASN A 121 21.29 -8.85 -14.62
C ASN A 121 21.88 -8.71 -13.23
N SER A 122 23.20 -8.57 -13.10
CA SER A 122 23.85 -8.32 -11.80
C SER A 122 23.37 -6.99 -11.20
N VAL A 123 23.46 -6.84 -9.89
CA VAL A 123 23.15 -5.58 -9.19
C VAL A 123 23.89 -4.38 -9.79
N ALA A 124 25.17 -4.56 -10.13
CA ALA A 124 25.95 -3.51 -10.79
C ALA A 124 25.43 -3.19 -12.20
N GLY A 125 25.01 -4.18 -12.96
CA GLY A 125 24.40 -4.02 -14.29
C GLY A 125 23.07 -3.25 -14.22
N GLN A 126 22.21 -3.62 -13.29
CA GLN A 126 20.91 -2.96 -13.07
C GLN A 126 21.07 -1.51 -12.61
N LEU A 127 22.01 -1.21 -11.70
CA LEU A 127 22.34 0.17 -11.30
C LEU A 127 22.87 0.98 -12.48
N THR A 128 23.73 0.37 -13.30
CA THR A 128 24.27 1.00 -14.51
C THR A 128 23.15 1.32 -15.49
N LYS A 129 22.23 0.38 -15.70
CA LYS A 129 21.04 0.57 -16.54
C LYS A 129 20.18 1.72 -16.03
N PHE A 130 19.89 1.78 -14.74
CA PHE A 130 19.11 2.85 -14.11
C PHE A 130 19.68 4.25 -14.40
N VAL A 131 21.01 4.40 -14.35
CA VAL A 131 21.68 5.67 -14.69
C VAL A 131 21.72 5.90 -16.21
N ALA A 132 22.00 4.84 -16.98
CA ALA A 132 22.19 4.93 -18.44
C ALA A 132 20.91 5.25 -19.21
N GLN A 133 19.73 4.92 -18.66
CA GLN A 133 18.41 5.24 -19.27
C GLN A 133 18.30 6.72 -19.63
N MET A 134 18.94 7.61 -18.87
CA MET A 134 18.92 9.05 -19.14
C MET A 134 19.51 9.39 -20.53
N TRP A 135 20.52 8.66 -20.99
CA TRP A 135 21.17 8.88 -22.29
C TRP A 135 20.66 7.94 -23.39
N MET A 136 20.23 6.72 -23.02
CA MET A 136 19.85 5.70 -23.98
C MET A 136 18.36 5.77 -24.35
N GLU A 137 17.50 6.07 -23.36
CA GLU A 137 16.04 6.03 -23.50
C GLU A 137 15.38 7.41 -23.29
N HIS A 138 16.18 8.46 -23.04
CA HIS A 138 15.70 9.79 -22.62
C HIS A 138 14.79 9.73 -21.39
N ASN A 139 14.98 8.73 -20.54
CA ASN A 139 14.28 8.57 -19.28
C ASN A 139 15.12 9.15 -18.13
N TYR A 140 14.65 10.26 -17.55
CA TYR A 140 15.38 11.05 -16.57
C TYR A 140 15.01 10.71 -15.12
N VAL A 141 14.55 9.51 -14.82
CA VAL A 141 14.13 9.07 -13.46
C VAL A 141 15.29 9.16 -12.46
N TRP A 142 16.52 8.82 -12.87
CA TRP A 142 17.68 9.02 -12.00
C TRP A 142 17.84 10.50 -11.59
N LEU A 143 17.69 11.42 -12.56
CA LEU A 143 17.76 12.87 -12.30
C LEU A 143 16.61 13.34 -11.41
N LEU A 144 15.41 12.78 -11.58
CA LEU A 144 14.28 13.06 -10.71
C LEU A 144 14.61 12.71 -9.25
N ASN A 145 15.11 11.49 -8.97
CA ASN A 145 15.49 11.07 -7.63
C ASN A 145 16.62 11.95 -7.05
N PHE A 146 17.62 12.31 -7.85
CA PHE A 146 18.68 13.23 -7.46
C PHE A 146 18.14 14.60 -7.06
N LEU A 147 17.21 15.18 -7.84
CA LEU A 147 16.63 16.49 -7.52
C LEU A 147 15.74 16.42 -6.27
N VAL A 148 15.00 15.33 -6.08
CA VAL A 148 14.13 15.14 -4.92
C VAL A 148 14.93 14.95 -3.63
N LEU A 149 15.94 14.09 -3.63
CA LEU A 149 16.84 13.94 -2.49
C LEU A 149 17.65 15.21 -2.23
N GLY A 150 18.07 15.91 -3.30
CA GLY A 150 18.69 17.21 -3.22
C GLY A 150 17.83 18.26 -2.52
N MET A 151 16.51 18.26 -2.70
CA MET A 151 15.58 19.10 -1.94
C MET A 151 15.61 18.77 -0.44
N VAL A 152 15.59 17.49 -0.06
CA VAL A 152 15.72 17.04 1.33
C VAL A 152 17.06 17.52 1.92
N TYR A 153 18.15 17.34 1.18
CA TYR A 153 19.48 17.76 1.61
C TYR A 153 19.58 19.28 1.81
N LEU A 154 19.00 20.07 0.90
CA LEU A 154 18.93 21.54 1.01
C LEU A 154 18.15 21.98 2.25
N VAL A 155 17.04 21.33 2.56
CA VAL A 155 16.30 21.58 3.80
C VAL A 155 17.19 21.37 5.02
N LEU A 156 17.92 20.26 5.09
CA LEU A 156 18.84 19.99 6.19
C LEU A 156 19.96 21.03 6.29
N VAL A 157 20.56 21.43 5.15
CA VAL A 157 21.61 22.45 5.08
C VAL A 157 21.12 23.80 5.61
N PHE A 158 19.92 24.24 5.22
CA PHE A 158 19.38 25.55 5.64
C PHE A 158 18.83 25.52 7.06
N VAL A 159 18.18 24.44 7.48
CA VAL A 159 17.64 24.29 8.84
C VAL A 159 18.78 24.22 9.87
N LEU A 160 19.75 23.35 9.65
CA LEU A 160 20.89 23.18 10.56
C LEU A 160 21.91 24.33 10.42
N ASN A 161 21.99 24.96 9.26
CA ASN A 161 22.91 26.02 8.91
C ASN A 161 24.38 25.64 9.11
N ARG A 162 24.70 24.35 9.06
CA ARG A 162 26.04 23.75 9.24
C ARG A 162 26.23 22.68 8.18
N PHE A 163 26.97 22.98 7.13
CA PHE A 163 27.06 22.13 5.95
C PHE A 163 27.48 20.69 6.30
N TRP A 164 28.61 20.52 6.97
CA TRP A 164 29.13 19.20 7.29
C TRP A 164 28.27 18.41 8.26
N VAL A 165 27.58 19.06 9.19
CA VAL A 165 26.59 18.41 10.07
C VAL A 165 25.37 17.99 9.28
N ALA A 166 24.89 18.83 8.35
CA ALA A 166 23.79 18.47 7.46
C ALA A 166 24.16 17.29 6.55
N THR A 167 25.41 17.26 6.05
CA THR A 167 25.95 16.13 5.25
C THR A 167 25.94 14.84 6.05
N ALA A 168 26.44 14.86 7.29
CA ALA A 168 26.40 13.68 8.17
C ALA A 168 24.97 13.17 8.40
N LEU A 169 24.06 14.09 8.77
CA LEU A 169 22.67 13.71 9.03
C LEU A 169 21.97 13.19 7.78
N PHE A 170 22.16 13.82 6.62
CA PHE A 170 21.60 13.36 5.34
C PHE A 170 22.10 11.94 5.02
N SER A 171 23.43 11.70 5.14
CA SER A 171 24.00 10.37 4.88
C SER A 171 23.50 9.31 5.86
N ILE A 172 23.32 9.68 7.15
CA ILE A 172 22.74 8.76 8.15
C ILE A 172 21.31 8.38 7.75
N LEU A 173 20.45 9.37 7.46
CA LEU A 173 19.04 9.11 7.12
C LEU A 173 18.89 8.28 5.86
N THR A 174 19.63 8.62 4.80
CA THR A 174 19.58 7.89 3.52
C THR A 174 20.15 6.48 3.61
N SER A 175 21.20 6.28 4.40
CA SER A 175 21.78 4.94 4.60
C SER A 175 20.90 4.04 5.48
N ILE A 176 20.29 4.58 6.54
CA ILE A 176 19.31 3.83 7.35
C ILE A 176 18.14 3.43 6.48
N TYR A 177 17.62 4.37 5.65
CA TYR A 177 16.53 4.06 4.74
C TYR A 177 16.91 2.97 3.74
N ALA A 178 18.07 3.06 3.09
CA ALA A 178 18.53 2.08 2.11
C ALA A 178 18.68 0.67 2.71
N VAL A 179 19.34 0.55 3.86
CA VAL A 179 19.53 -0.76 4.52
C VAL A 179 18.21 -1.34 5.03
N ALA A 180 17.38 -0.53 5.66
CA ALA A 180 16.07 -0.99 6.11
C ALA A 180 15.16 -1.38 4.94
N ASN A 181 15.24 -0.66 3.80
CA ASN A 181 14.52 -0.98 2.59
C ASN A 181 15.00 -2.31 1.98
N SER A 182 16.33 -2.53 1.88
CA SER A 182 16.88 -3.81 1.41
C SER A 182 16.39 -4.98 2.25
N ILE A 183 16.48 -4.88 3.58
CA ILE A 183 15.99 -5.93 4.49
C ILE A 183 14.48 -6.18 4.31
N LYS A 184 13.68 -5.14 4.11
CA LYS A 184 12.24 -5.32 3.90
C LYS A 184 11.96 -5.95 2.54
N VAL A 185 12.70 -5.59 1.49
CA VAL A 185 12.60 -6.20 0.16
C VAL A 185 12.95 -7.68 0.25
N ASP A 186 14.08 -8.04 0.87
CA ASP A 186 14.52 -9.43 1.06
C ASP A 186 13.50 -10.28 1.83
N LEU A 187 12.87 -9.70 2.87
CA LEU A 187 11.94 -10.43 3.75
C LEU A 187 10.51 -10.53 3.23
N ARG A 188 10.05 -9.50 2.51
CA ARG A 188 8.63 -9.35 2.16
C ARG A 188 8.40 -9.05 0.69
N ASN A 189 9.46 -8.89 -0.08
CA ASN A 189 9.40 -8.41 -1.45
C ASN A 189 8.54 -7.12 -1.56
N GLU A 190 8.75 -6.19 -0.61
CA GLU A 190 8.07 -4.90 -0.56
C GLU A 190 9.06 -3.79 -0.14
N PRO A 191 9.06 -2.60 -0.79
CA PRO A 191 9.84 -1.46 -0.32
C PRO A 191 9.21 -0.86 0.96
N ILE A 192 9.96 0.02 1.61
CA ILE A 192 9.40 0.83 2.71
C ILE A 192 8.39 1.82 2.13
N ILE A 193 7.19 1.85 2.70
CA ILE A 193 6.11 2.78 2.37
C ILE A 193 5.78 3.68 3.58
N PRO A 194 5.11 4.83 3.38
CA PRO A 194 4.83 5.77 4.48
C PRO A 194 4.07 5.19 5.67
N SER A 195 3.20 4.20 5.46
CA SER A 195 2.48 3.52 6.53
C SER A 195 3.40 2.76 7.50
N ASP A 196 4.59 2.32 7.05
CA ASP A 196 5.56 1.64 7.91
C ASP A 196 6.11 2.55 9.00
N LEU A 197 6.12 3.88 8.78
CA LEU A 197 6.52 4.84 9.81
C LEU A 197 5.60 4.80 11.04
N GLY A 198 4.38 4.29 10.91
CA GLY A 198 3.46 4.07 12.02
C GLY A 198 4.02 3.12 13.08
N PHE A 199 4.82 2.12 12.70
CA PHE A 199 5.48 1.20 13.62
C PHE A 199 6.54 1.89 14.50
N LEU A 200 7.19 2.93 14.00
CA LEU A 200 8.17 3.72 14.77
C LEU A 200 7.51 4.53 15.88
N SER A 201 6.23 4.90 15.72
CA SER A 201 5.48 5.71 16.69
C SER A 201 4.82 4.89 17.80
N SER A 202 4.69 3.58 17.65
CA SER A 202 3.99 2.68 18.60
C SER A 202 4.85 2.22 19.79
N GLY A 203 6.06 2.75 19.98
CA GLY A 203 6.89 2.48 21.14
C GLY A 203 7.70 1.16 21.12
N ASN A 204 7.58 0.38 20.07
CA ASN A 204 8.22 -0.94 19.94
C ASN A 204 9.67 -0.88 19.36
N GLY A 205 10.37 0.22 19.58
CA GLY A 205 11.74 0.42 19.07
C GLY A 205 12.75 -0.66 19.48
N GLY A 206 12.53 -1.37 20.59
CA GLY A 206 13.34 -2.49 21.05
C GLY A 206 13.12 -3.78 20.24
N GLU A 207 11.93 -3.96 19.69
CA GLU A 207 11.60 -5.14 18.88
C GLU A 207 12.13 -5.04 17.45
N ILE A 208 12.38 -3.83 16.93
CA ILE A 208 12.87 -3.63 15.54
C ILE A 208 14.21 -4.35 15.33
N THR A 209 15.09 -4.36 16.33
CA THR A 209 16.39 -5.04 16.23
C THR A 209 16.29 -6.56 16.26
N SER A 210 15.21 -7.12 16.81
CA SER A 210 14.97 -8.57 16.83
C SER A 210 14.49 -9.11 15.48
N PHE A 211 13.98 -8.24 14.62
CA PHE A 211 13.53 -8.60 13.26
C PHE A 211 14.64 -8.57 12.20
N ILE A 212 15.87 -8.14 12.55
CA ILE A 212 16.99 -8.14 11.59
C ILE A 212 17.47 -9.58 11.40
N PRO A 213 17.36 -10.15 10.19
CA PRO A 213 17.86 -11.50 9.92
C PRO A 213 19.36 -11.62 10.22
N LYS A 214 19.78 -12.80 10.63
CA LYS A 214 21.20 -13.07 10.92
C LYS A 214 22.09 -12.82 9.69
N ASP A 215 21.58 -13.14 8.51
CA ASP A 215 22.28 -12.98 7.24
C ASP A 215 22.45 -11.51 6.84
N SER A 216 21.58 -10.61 7.30
CA SER A 216 21.67 -9.16 7.09
C SER A 216 22.56 -8.45 8.12
N GLN A 217 23.00 -9.12 9.20
CA GLN A 217 23.86 -8.53 10.24
C GLN A 217 25.19 -7.95 9.71
N PRO A 218 25.91 -8.60 8.78
CA PRO A 218 27.14 -8.03 8.22
C PRO A 218 26.90 -6.69 7.51
N LEU A 219 25.81 -6.57 6.74
CA LEU A 219 25.38 -5.34 6.06
C LEU A 219 25.10 -4.23 7.07
N VAL A 220 24.33 -4.52 8.10
CA VAL A 220 23.98 -3.56 9.18
C VAL A 220 25.24 -3.08 9.89
N ASN A 221 26.11 -3.99 10.33
CA ASN A 221 27.35 -3.67 11.05
C ASN A 221 28.35 -2.88 10.19
N GLY A 222 28.46 -3.26 8.90
CA GLY A 222 29.27 -2.53 7.91
C GLY A 222 28.79 -1.10 7.73
N THR A 223 27.48 -0.92 7.59
CA THR A 223 26.85 0.40 7.44
C THR A 223 27.02 1.25 8.69
N ILE A 224 26.80 0.70 9.88
CA ILE A 224 27.05 1.42 11.15
C ILE A 224 28.50 1.88 11.24
N THR A 225 29.45 1.00 10.92
CA THR A 225 30.87 1.33 10.95
C THR A 225 31.21 2.47 9.96
N MET A 226 30.68 2.39 8.73
CA MET A 226 30.84 3.43 7.71
C MET A 226 30.26 4.77 8.21
N LEU A 227 29.06 4.76 8.78
CA LEU A 227 28.38 5.96 9.28
C LEU A 227 29.11 6.60 10.47
N ILE A 228 29.70 5.80 11.36
CA ILE A 228 30.53 6.31 12.47
C ILE A 228 31.73 7.07 11.90
N TRP A 229 32.50 6.47 10.98
CA TRP A 229 33.64 7.13 10.37
C TRP A 229 33.27 8.37 9.57
N LEU A 230 32.21 8.30 8.77
CA LEU A 230 31.72 9.45 8.00
C LEU A 230 31.28 10.60 8.92
N THR A 231 30.60 10.27 10.03
CA THR A 231 30.21 11.27 11.04
C THR A 231 31.43 11.92 11.69
N ILE A 232 32.43 11.13 12.07
CA ILE A 232 33.68 11.64 12.64
C ILE A 232 34.39 12.57 11.64
N ILE A 233 34.47 12.18 10.35
CA ILE A 233 35.08 13.00 9.30
C ILE A 233 34.28 14.31 9.12
N CYS A 234 32.97 14.26 9.03
CA CYS A 234 32.12 15.44 8.89
C CYS A 234 32.28 16.40 10.10
N LEU A 235 32.32 15.86 11.32
CA LEU A 235 32.53 16.66 12.52
C LEU A 235 33.94 17.29 12.54
N ALA A 236 34.94 16.54 12.13
CA ALA A 236 36.32 17.08 11.98
C ALA A 236 36.35 18.21 10.94
N LEU A 237 35.73 18.01 9.77
CA LEU A 237 35.58 19.04 8.74
C LEU A 237 34.80 20.25 9.24
N GLN A 238 33.74 20.06 10.02
CA GLN A 238 32.98 21.17 10.65
C GLN A 238 33.87 21.98 11.64
N LEU A 239 34.80 21.29 12.29
CA LEU A 239 35.78 21.96 13.19
C LEU A 239 36.88 22.69 12.43
N ILE A 240 37.36 22.16 11.32
CA ILE A 240 38.45 22.71 10.50
C ILE A 240 37.92 23.86 9.64
N ASP A 241 36.69 23.77 9.13
CA ASP A 241 36.09 24.79 8.27
C ASP A 241 35.87 26.12 9.02
N GLY A 242 36.46 27.18 8.50
CA GLY A 242 36.26 28.54 9.04
C GLY A 242 34.88 29.13 8.81
N ARG A 243 34.03 28.46 7.97
CA ARG A 243 32.59 28.77 7.83
C ARG A 243 31.82 27.99 8.87
N ARG A 244 31.57 28.60 10.02
CA ARG A 244 30.75 27.98 11.06
C ARG A 244 29.29 27.82 10.67
N CYS A 245 28.78 28.67 9.79
CA CYS A 245 27.42 28.69 9.28
C CYS A 245 27.43 28.89 7.78
N VAL A 246 26.49 28.26 7.09
CA VAL A 246 26.30 28.40 5.63
C VAL A 246 25.82 29.81 5.33
N ILE A 247 24.81 30.28 6.07
CA ILE A 247 24.28 31.66 6.01
C ILE A 247 24.55 32.32 7.36
N PRO A 248 25.20 33.49 7.42
CA PRO A 248 25.44 34.23 8.68
C PRO A 248 24.13 34.46 9.43
N PHE A 249 24.09 34.07 10.70
CA PHE A 249 22.89 34.17 11.53
C PHE A 249 23.25 34.54 12.97
N HIS A 250 22.58 35.55 13.55
CA HIS A 250 22.80 36.01 14.89
C HIS A 250 21.46 36.20 15.64
N TRP A 251 21.08 35.17 16.38
CA TRP A 251 19.81 35.14 17.11
C TRP A 251 19.76 36.15 18.28
N TRP A 252 20.85 36.21 19.07
CA TRP A 252 20.87 37.06 20.30
C TRP A 252 20.82 38.58 20.04
N HIS A 253 21.28 39.01 18.86
CA HIS A 253 21.25 40.43 18.45
C HIS A 253 20.79 40.56 17.00
N PRO A 254 19.51 40.23 16.69
CA PRO A 254 19.04 40.12 15.33
C PRO A 254 19.08 41.41 14.51
N PHE A 255 19.02 42.55 15.18
CA PHE A 255 18.99 43.88 14.56
C PHE A 255 20.29 44.69 14.75
N ARG A 256 21.42 44.04 15.11
CA ARG A 256 22.66 44.72 15.44
C ARG A 256 23.19 45.66 14.33
N ASN A 257 23.05 45.25 13.07
CA ASN A 257 23.43 46.05 11.90
C ASN A 257 22.75 45.46 10.65
N VAL A 258 22.77 46.24 9.54
CA VAL A 258 22.12 45.83 8.27
C VAL A 258 22.60 44.49 7.74
N LYS A 259 23.90 44.16 7.85
CA LYS A 259 24.42 42.84 7.41
C LYS A 259 23.83 41.72 8.23
N THR A 260 23.65 41.91 9.54
CA THR A 260 23.01 40.90 10.40
C THR A 260 21.54 40.71 10.05
N ILE A 261 20.80 41.81 9.80
CA ILE A 261 19.40 41.75 9.36
C ILE A 261 19.29 41.00 8.04
N ILE A 262 20.10 41.38 7.04
CA ILE A 262 20.11 40.70 5.73
C ILE A 262 20.43 39.20 5.91
N GLY A 263 21.47 38.82 6.68
CA GLY A 263 21.82 37.43 6.92
C GLY A 263 20.68 36.63 7.57
N ASN A 264 20.05 37.22 8.61
CA ASN A 264 18.93 36.59 9.29
C ASN A 264 17.71 36.42 8.36
N CYS A 265 17.35 37.45 7.60
CA CYS A 265 16.25 37.40 6.61
C CYS A 265 16.55 36.36 5.53
N THR A 266 17.77 36.38 4.97
CA THR A 266 18.17 35.39 3.94
C THR A 266 18.03 33.97 4.44
N ARG A 267 18.45 33.68 5.70
CA ARG A 267 18.31 32.34 6.28
C ARG A 267 16.85 31.94 6.46
N ILE A 268 16.01 32.84 7.02
CA ILE A 268 14.58 32.54 7.20
C ILE A 268 13.94 32.27 5.85
N ILE A 269 14.20 33.09 4.84
CA ILE A 269 13.70 32.89 3.48
C ILE A 269 14.19 31.56 2.91
N ALA A 270 15.48 31.22 3.04
CA ALA A 270 16.01 29.95 2.55
C ALA A 270 15.36 28.73 3.21
N VAL A 271 15.15 28.76 4.53
CA VAL A 271 14.44 27.71 5.26
C VAL A 271 12.99 27.60 4.79
N VAL A 272 12.26 28.72 4.79
CA VAL A 272 10.85 28.72 4.40
C VAL A 272 10.68 28.23 2.96
N LEU A 273 11.48 28.73 2.01
CA LEU A 273 11.38 28.32 0.61
C LEU A 273 11.71 26.84 0.43
N SER A 274 12.80 26.33 1.02
CA SER A 274 13.21 24.93 0.86
C SER A 274 12.20 23.98 1.50
N VAL A 275 11.71 24.27 2.70
CA VAL A 275 10.69 23.47 3.37
C VAL A 275 9.36 23.52 2.61
N SER A 276 8.92 24.71 2.17
CA SER A 276 7.68 24.86 1.41
C SER A 276 7.73 24.15 0.05
N LEU A 277 8.89 24.19 -0.62
CA LEU A 277 9.08 23.49 -1.89
C LEU A 277 8.99 21.97 -1.70
N LEU A 278 9.73 21.42 -0.75
CA LEU A 278 9.70 19.98 -0.45
C LEU A 278 8.30 19.54 0.00
N TRP A 279 7.67 20.32 0.91
CA TRP A 279 6.29 20.05 1.35
C TRP A 279 5.31 20.07 0.20
N SER A 280 5.33 21.14 -0.62
CA SER A 280 4.42 21.27 -1.78
C SER A 280 4.67 20.16 -2.81
N PHE A 281 5.92 19.78 -3.04
CA PHE A 281 6.26 18.70 -3.94
C PHE A 281 5.67 17.37 -3.44
N THR A 282 5.98 16.99 -2.20
CA THR A 282 5.51 15.73 -1.58
C THR A 282 3.98 15.69 -1.50
N TRP A 283 3.36 16.80 -1.06
CA TRP A 283 1.90 16.88 -0.89
C TRP A 283 1.13 16.66 -2.19
N ASN A 284 1.70 17.07 -3.32
CA ASN A 284 1.03 17.03 -4.61
C ASN A 284 1.50 15.87 -5.52
N LEU A 285 2.57 15.14 -5.18
CA LEU A 285 3.17 14.15 -6.07
C LEU A 285 2.20 12.99 -6.39
N GLY A 286 1.45 12.51 -5.40
CA GLY A 286 0.43 11.46 -5.57
C GLY A 286 -0.89 11.95 -6.19
N ILE A 287 -1.04 13.26 -6.48
CA ILE A 287 -2.28 13.83 -7.02
C ILE A 287 -2.14 13.98 -8.53
N ASN A 288 -2.90 13.19 -9.28
CA ASN A 288 -2.89 13.26 -10.75
C ASN A 288 -3.21 14.69 -11.25
N GLY A 289 -2.50 15.12 -12.28
CA GLY A 289 -2.67 16.44 -12.88
C GLY A 289 -2.07 17.62 -12.10
N SER A 290 -1.56 17.39 -10.88
CA SER A 290 -0.86 18.41 -10.07
C SER A 290 0.45 18.88 -10.73
N TRP A 291 1.04 19.96 -10.21
CA TRP A 291 2.30 20.47 -10.75
C TRP A 291 3.48 19.50 -10.54
N SER A 292 3.60 18.87 -9.36
CA SER A 292 4.68 17.94 -9.07
C SER A 292 4.51 16.61 -9.81
N TYR A 293 3.28 16.11 -9.95
CA TYR A 293 2.97 14.96 -10.79
C TYR A 293 3.39 15.20 -12.25
N LYS A 294 2.97 16.33 -12.86
CA LYS A 294 3.34 16.69 -14.23
C LYS A 294 4.84 16.86 -14.42
N TRP A 295 5.50 17.48 -13.42
CA TRP A 295 6.94 17.65 -13.46
C TRP A 295 7.67 16.31 -13.35
N ALA A 296 7.29 15.44 -12.43
CA ALA A 296 7.85 14.09 -12.31
C ALA A 296 7.64 13.29 -13.61
N LYS A 297 6.42 13.30 -14.18
CA LYS A 297 6.10 12.64 -15.45
C LYS A 297 6.96 13.17 -16.61
N SER A 298 7.27 14.46 -16.63
CA SER A 298 8.17 15.05 -17.67
C SER A 298 9.62 14.57 -17.55
N LEU A 299 10.01 13.99 -16.41
CA LEU A 299 11.31 13.36 -16.16
C LEU A 299 11.28 11.83 -16.26
N GLY A 300 10.20 11.25 -16.75
CA GLY A 300 10.07 9.80 -16.99
C GLY A 300 9.37 9.02 -15.88
N ASP A 301 8.89 9.69 -14.83
CA ASP A 301 8.09 9.02 -13.78
C ASP A 301 6.83 8.38 -14.38
N ASN A 302 6.64 7.10 -14.13
CA ASN A 302 5.49 6.31 -14.55
C ASN A 302 4.99 5.47 -13.39
N PRO A 303 3.98 5.95 -12.63
CA PRO A 303 3.46 5.22 -11.48
C PRO A 303 2.97 3.82 -11.83
N LEU A 304 3.49 2.80 -11.15
CA LEU A 304 3.16 1.38 -11.34
C LEU A 304 2.49 0.84 -10.06
N LEU A 305 1.30 1.36 -9.75
CA LEU A 305 0.60 1.12 -8.49
C LEU A 305 0.00 -0.30 -8.34
N TRP A 306 0.24 -1.19 -9.30
CA TRP A 306 -0.07 -2.61 -9.15
C TRP A 306 1.01 -3.35 -8.33
N SER A 307 2.25 -2.84 -8.28
CA SER A 307 3.32 -3.40 -7.43
C SER A 307 4.22 -2.29 -6.92
N THR A 308 4.31 -2.15 -5.60
CA THR A 308 5.21 -1.18 -4.95
C THR A 308 6.68 -1.49 -5.23
N VAL A 309 7.04 -2.77 -5.38
CA VAL A 309 8.42 -3.19 -5.74
C VAL A 309 8.76 -2.73 -7.14
N VAL A 310 7.90 -3.04 -8.12
CA VAL A 310 8.14 -2.65 -9.53
C VAL A 310 8.14 -1.14 -9.66
N ASP A 311 7.21 -0.44 -8.97
CA ASP A 311 7.20 1.03 -8.94
C ASP A 311 8.50 1.62 -8.39
N ALA A 312 8.97 1.10 -7.23
CA ALA A 312 10.21 1.56 -6.62
C ALA A 312 11.45 1.20 -7.44
N THR A 313 11.47 0.03 -8.07
CA THR A 313 12.57 -0.39 -8.96
C THR A 313 12.66 0.49 -10.19
N TYR A 314 11.53 0.84 -10.80
CA TYR A 314 11.45 1.64 -12.03
C TYR A 314 11.59 3.13 -11.78
N ASN A 315 10.83 3.68 -10.81
CA ASN A 315 10.74 5.12 -10.53
C ASN A 315 11.68 5.59 -9.41
N GLY A 316 12.33 4.68 -8.72
CA GLY A 316 13.16 4.93 -7.55
C GLY A 316 12.37 4.90 -6.22
N PRO A 317 12.92 4.25 -5.17
CA PRO A 317 12.23 4.09 -3.89
C PRO A 317 11.85 5.41 -3.23
N THR A 318 12.66 6.46 -3.40
CA THR A 318 12.37 7.80 -2.85
C THR A 318 11.12 8.41 -3.46
N VAL A 319 10.97 8.32 -4.77
CA VAL A 319 9.82 8.87 -5.50
C VAL A 319 8.56 8.05 -5.18
N GLY A 320 8.65 6.72 -5.22
CA GLY A 320 7.55 5.81 -4.81
C GLY A 320 7.06 6.09 -3.39
N PHE A 321 7.98 6.19 -2.42
CA PHE A 321 7.66 6.54 -1.04
C PHE A 321 6.93 7.89 -0.91
N LEU A 322 7.45 8.94 -1.55
CA LEU A 322 6.84 10.28 -1.45
C LEU A 322 5.50 10.37 -2.16
N ARG A 323 5.28 9.60 -3.24
CA ARG A 323 3.99 9.51 -3.94
C ARG A 323 2.90 8.97 -3.03
N LEU A 324 3.19 7.94 -2.25
CA LEU A 324 2.25 7.32 -1.31
C LEU A 324 2.08 8.10 0.01
N ALA A 325 2.90 9.13 0.26
CA ALA A 325 2.83 9.90 1.50
C ALA A 325 1.56 10.75 1.64
N HIS A 326 0.95 11.14 0.51
CA HIS A 326 -0.31 11.89 0.49
C HIS A 326 -1.11 11.57 -0.76
N ALA A 327 -2.16 10.75 -0.59
CA ALA A 327 -3.18 10.51 -1.60
C ALA A 327 -4.44 11.32 -1.28
N LYS A 328 -5.05 11.93 -2.28
CA LYS A 328 -6.35 12.59 -2.14
C LYS A 328 -7.44 11.53 -2.25
N THR A 329 -8.09 11.20 -1.13
CA THR A 329 -9.11 10.14 -1.08
C THR A 329 -10.41 10.59 -1.73
N MET A 330 -11.05 11.62 -1.20
CA MET A 330 -12.25 12.25 -1.76
C MET A 330 -12.53 13.60 -1.08
N ASP A 331 -13.32 14.44 -1.74
CA ASP A 331 -13.74 15.71 -1.15
C ASP A 331 -14.80 15.48 -0.07
N LYS A 332 -14.67 16.23 1.04
CA LYS A 332 -15.65 16.19 2.13
C LYS A 332 -17.02 16.63 1.60
N PRO A 333 -18.07 15.79 1.71
CA PRO A 333 -19.43 16.21 1.37
C PRO A 333 -19.89 17.38 2.26
N LYS A 334 -20.65 18.33 1.67
CA LYS A 334 -21.05 19.55 2.37
C LYS A 334 -21.84 19.28 3.64
N ASP A 335 -22.70 18.26 3.60
CA ASP A 335 -23.62 17.92 4.69
C ASP A 335 -23.02 16.88 5.67
N TYR A 336 -21.70 16.57 5.54
CA TYR A 336 -21.07 15.62 6.43
C TYR A 336 -20.82 16.21 7.82
N ASN A 337 -21.64 15.83 8.76
CA ASN A 337 -21.58 16.14 10.20
C ASN A 337 -22.23 14.99 10.99
N LYS A 338 -22.10 15.00 12.32
CA LYS A 338 -22.57 13.92 13.19
C LYS A 338 -24.10 13.76 13.11
N GLU A 339 -24.84 14.84 13.18
CA GLU A 339 -26.32 14.84 13.17
C GLU A 339 -26.86 14.27 11.86
N THR A 340 -26.24 14.62 10.73
CA THR A 340 -26.63 14.06 9.41
C THR A 340 -26.35 12.55 9.36
N MET A 341 -25.20 12.11 9.88
CA MET A 341 -24.83 10.69 9.85
C MET A 341 -25.71 9.86 10.80
N GLU A 342 -26.06 10.37 11.99
CA GLU A 342 -27.01 9.72 12.90
C GLU A 342 -28.43 9.62 12.31
N ALA A 343 -28.90 10.67 11.64
CA ALA A 343 -30.19 10.65 10.95
C ALA A 343 -30.21 9.66 9.78
N LEU A 344 -29.10 9.59 9.03
CA LEU A 344 -28.91 8.61 7.94
C LEU A 344 -28.92 7.18 8.50
N ALA A 345 -28.14 6.93 9.55
CA ALA A 345 -28.09 5.62 10.21
C ALA A 345 -29.46 5.16 10.71
N LYS A 346 -30.21 6.06 11.34
CA LYS A 346 -31.57 5.77 11.82
C LYS A 346 -32.49 5.36 10.66
N ARG A 347 -32.49 6.13 9.56
CA ARG A 347 -33.34 5.85 8.39
C ARG A 347 -33.06 4.47 7.79
N TYR A 348 -31.80 4.12 7.59
CA TYR A 348 -31.45 2.81 7.02
C TYR A 348 -31.60 1.67 8.02
N LYS A 349 -31.53 1.90 9.34
CA LYS A 349 -31.92 0.90 10.36
C LYS A 349 -33.40 0.57 10.29
N GLU A 350 -34.26 1.59 10.19
CA GLU A 350 -35.71 1.39 10.05
C GLU A 350 -36.04 0.67 8.75
N SER A 351 -35.38 1.03 7.64
CA SER A 351 -35.55 0.34 6.35
C SER A 351 -35.08 -1.11 6.37
N ALA A 352 -33.87 -1.36 6.91
CA ALA A 352 -33.36 -2.72 7.05
C ALA A 352 -34.22 -3.60 7.93
N GLN A 353 -34.80 -3.05 9.00
CA GLN A 353 -35.74 -3.78 9.83
C GLN A 353 -36.97 -4.21 9.03
N ALA A 354 -37.57 -3.31 8.23
CA ALA A 354 -38.71 -3.64 7.39
C ALA A 354 -38.37 -4.71 6.34
N THR A 355 -37.21 -4.61 5.71
CA THR A 355 -36.69 -5.63 4.77
C THR A 355 -36.49 -6.97 5.47
N ASN A 356 -35.90 -6.98 6.67
CA ASN A 356 -35.59 -8.19 7.43
C ASN A 356 -36.82 -8.92 7.98
N GLU A 357 -37.98 -8.23 8.13
CA GLU A 357 -39.27 -8.88 8.47
C GLU A 357 -39.75 -9.81 7.35
N ALA A 358 -39.38 -9.53 6.09
CA ALA A 358 -39.74 -10.34 4.94
C ALA A 358 -38.71 -11.40 4.55
N ARG A 359 -37.50 -11.35 5.10
CA ARG A 359 -36.36 -12.23 4.77
C ARG A 359 -36.20 -13.36 5.77
N ALA A 360 -36.04 -14.60 5.27
CA ALA A 360 -36.02 -15.79 6.09
C ALA A 360 -34.63 -16.21 6.58
N ASN A 361 -33.61 -15.92 5.79
CA ASN A 361 -32.24 -16.47 5.99
C ASN A 361 -31.30 -15.42 6.55
N ASN A 362 -30.11 -15.86 7.02
CA ASN A 362 -28.97 -15.00 7.30
C ASN A 362 -27.89 -15.23 6.24
N LEU A 363 -27.04 -14.24 6.01
CA LEU A 363 -25.88 -14.40 5.11
C LEU A 363 -24.96 -15.53 5.59
N THR A 364 -24.82 -15.67 6.90
CA THR A 364 -23.97 -16.68 7.55
C THR A 364 -24.57 -18.09 7.55
N ASP A 365 -25.79 -18.29 7.03
CA ASP A 365 -26.36 -19.64 6.87
C ASP A 365 -25.71 -20.39 5.68
N SER A 366 -24.92 -19.71 4.85
CA SER A 366 -24.19 -20.27 3.73
C SER A 366 -22.70 -19.89 3.78
N THR A 367 -21.82 -20.78 3.32
CA THR A 367 -20.48 -20.37 2.92
C THR A 367 -20.59 -19.53 1.66
N VAL A 368 -20.09 -18.30 1.71
CA VAL A 368 -20.01 -17.44 0.54
C VAL A 368 -18.61 -17.51 -0.03
N VAL A 369 -18.50 -17.99 -1.26
CA VAL A 369 -17.26 -18.01 -2.03
C VAL A 369 -17.29 -16.87 -3.04
N MET A 370 -16.50 -15.83 -2.81
CA MET A 370 -16.35 -14.71 -3.73
C MET A 370 -15.12 -14.96 -4.62
N ILE A 371 -15.36 -15.24 -5.90
CA ILE A 371 -14.35 -15.58 -6.88
C ILE A 371 -14.17 -14.39 -7.83
N LEU A 372 -13.01 -13.74 -7.73
CA LEU A 372 -12.51 -12.85 -8.75
C LEU A 372 -11.73 -13.69 -9.76
N SER A 373 -12.30 -13.89 -10.93
CA SER A 373 -11.63 -14.58 -12.04
C SER A 373 -10.82 -13.56 -12.85
N GLU A 374 -9.51 -13.73 -12.82
CA GLU A 374 -8.57 -12.79 -13.45
C GLU A 374 -8.81 -12.67 -14.95
N SER A 375 -8.96 -11.43 -15.41
CA SER A 375 -9.16 -11.07 -16.83
C SER A 375 -10.29 -11.86 -17.51
N PHE A 376 -11.33 -12.29 -16.78
CA PHE A 376 -12.40 -13.11 -17.33
C PHE A 376 -13.50 -12.25 -17.97
N SER A 377 -13.77 -12.47 -19.24
CA SER A 377 -14.87 -11.85 -19.99
C SER A 377 -15.15 -12.63 -21.27
N ASP A 378 -16.38 -12.56 -21.79
CA ASP A 378 -16.70 -13.13 -23.09
C ASP A 378 -16.05 -12.36 -24.24
N PRO A 379 -15.06 -12.95 -24.95
CA PRO A 379 -14.40 -12.29 -26.06
C PRO A 379 -15.31 -12.03 -27.26
N THR A 380 -16.41 -12.76 -27.40
CA THR A 380 -17.37 -12.59 -28.53
C THR A 380 -18.19 -11.30 -28.45
N ARG A 381 -18.24 -10.66 -27.26
CA ARG A 381 -18.87 -9.34 -27.13
C ARG A 381 -18.00 -8.20 -27.61
N VAL A 382 -16.69 -8.42 -27.81
CA VAL A 382 -15.77 -7.38 -28.23
C VAL A 382 -15.97 -7.05 -29.70
N PRO A 383 -16.28 -5.79 -30.07
CA PRO A 383 -16.51 -5.44 -31.46
C PRO A 383 -15.32 -5.77 -32.37
N GLY A 384 -15.58 -6.53 -33.43
CA GLY A 384 -14.57 -6.96 -34.40
C GLY A 384 -13.87 -8.28 -34.05
N VAL A 385 -14.28 -8.97 -33.01
CA VAL A 385 -13.83 -10.33 -32.68
C VAL A 385 -14.89 -11.33 -33.13
N GLU A 386 -14.49 -12.29 -33.96
CA GLU A 386 -15.34 -13.41 -34.42
C GLU A 386 -14.60 -14.71 -34.12
N LEU A 387 -15.10 -15.50 -33.20
CA LEU A 387 -14.56 -16.82 -32.86
C LEU A 387 -15.35 -17.93 -33.59
N THR A 388 -14.69 -19.02 -33.92
CA THR A 388 -15.31 -20.18 -34.59
C THR A 388 -16.24 -20.97 -33.68
N GLU A 389 -16.03 -20.88 -32.39
CA GLU A 389 -16.80 -21.59 -31.35
C GLU A 389 -17.05 -20.64 -30.17
N ASP A 390 -18.08 -20.95 -29.39
CA ASP A 390 -18.34 -20.29 -28.11
C ASP A 390 -17.26 -20.71 -27.08
N PRO A 391 -16.49 -19.78 -26.52
CA PRO A 391 -15.42 -20.13 -25.58
C PRO A 391 -15.94 -20.42 -24.16
N MET A 392 -17.22 -20.13 -23.84
CA MET A 392 -17.75 -20.30 -22.48
C MET A 392 -19.20 -20.87 -22.46
N PRO A 393 -19.46 -21.99 -23.14
CA PRO A 393 -20.81 -22.54 -23.29
C PRO A 393 -21.44 -22.98 -21.97
N ASN A 394 -20.65 -23.42 -20.98
CA ASN A 394 -21.18 -23.84 -19.68
C ASN A 394 -21.67 -22.66 -18.85
N ILE A 395 -20.90 -21.55 -18.84
CA ILE A 395 -21.27 -20.31 -18.13
C ILE A 395 -22.47 -19.68 -18.82
N HIS A 396 -22.53 -19.62 -20.16
CA HIS A 396 -23.71 -19.13 -20.88
C HIS A 396 -24.98 -19.95 -20.57
N ALA A 397 -24.85 -21.29 -20.47
CA ALA A 397 -25.96 -22.15 -20.05
C ALA A 397 -26.37 -21.89 -18.60
N LEU A 398 -25.38 -21.66 -17.71
CA LEU A 398 -25.62 -21.37 -16.29
C LEU A 398 -26.34 -20.04 -16.11
N GLU A 399 -25.98 -19.01 -16.86
CA GLU A 399 -26.60 -17.68 -16.85
C GLU A 399 -28.11 -17.74 -17.18
N GLY A 400 -28.49 -18.72 -17.99
CA GLY A 400 -29.92 -19.02 -18.27
C GLY A 400 -30.71 -19.45 -17.05
N THR A 401 -30.09 -19.96 -16.00
CA THR A 401 -30.71 -20.65 -14.87
C THR A 401 -30.41 -20.04 -13.48
N THR A 402 -29.45 -19.16 -13.37
CA THR A 402 -29.08 -18.51 -12.10
C THR A 402 -29.05 -16.98 -12.21
N THR A 403 -28.89 -16.30 -11.09
CA THR A 403 -28.70 -14.84 -11.06
C THR A 403 -27.40 -14.48 -11.77
N SER A 404 -27.48 -13.68 -12.84
CA SER A 404 -26.33 -13.35 -13.70
C SER A 404 -26.56 -12.06 -14.47
N GLY A 405 -25.50 -11.55 -15.08
CA GLY A 405 -25.50 -10.37 -15.92
C GLY A 405 -24.12 -9.83 -16.21
N LEU A 406 -24.02 -8.55 -16.54
CA LEU A 406 -22.78 -7.86 -16.83
C LEU A 406 -22.37 -6.94 -15.68
N MET A 407 -21.11 -7.05 -15.30
CA MET A 407 -20.49 -6.15 -14.32
C MET A 407 -19.75 -5.01 -15.03
N LEU A 408 -20.08 -3.76 -14.68
CA LEU A 408 -19.37 -2.58 -15.16
C LEU A 408 -18.07 -2.39 -14.37
N SER A 409 -16.95 -2.84 -14.93
CA SER A 409 -15.62 -2.74 -14.33
C SER A 409 -15.00 -1.34 -14.47
N PRO A 410 -14.25 -0.84 -13.49
CA PRO A 410 -13.39 0.32 -13.65
C PRO A 410 -12.08 0.02 -14.39
N GLY A 411 -11.73 -1.25 -14.64
CA GLY A 411 -10.47 -1.70 -15.22
C GLY A 411 -10.54 -2.11 -16.67
N ILE A 412 -9.43 -1.97 -17.40
CA ILE A 412 -9.13 -2.62 -18.68
C ILE A 412 -7.66 -3.01 -18.64
N GLY A 413 -7.34 -4.28 -18.89
CA GLY A 413 -5.97 -4.79 -18.91
C GLY A 413 -5.22 -4.59 -17.60
N GLY A 414 -5.95 -4.48 -16.49
CA GLY A 414 -5.41 -4.31 -15.14
C GLY A 414 -6.32 -3.54 -14.20
N GLY A 415 -5.88 -3.43 -12.94
CA GLY A 415 -6.64 -2.75 -11.91
C GLY A 415 -7.40 -3.70 -10.99
N THR A 416 -7.11 -5.00 -11.04
CA THR A 416 -7.74 -6.09 -10.28
C THR A 416 -8.06 -5.73 -8.83
N ALA A 417 -7.11 -5.18 -8.09
CA ALA A 417 -7.31 -4.80 -6.69
C ALA A 417 -8.37 -3.69 -6.49
N ASN A 418 -8.69 -2.89 -7.51
CA ASN A 418 -9.74 -1.89 -7.41
C ASN A 418 -11.12 -2.54 -7.40
N ILE A 419 -11.30 -3.54 -8.25
CA ILE A 419 -12.55 -4.31 -8.36
C ILE A 419 -12.73 -5.17 -7.11
N GLU A 420 -11.66 -5.83 -6.68
CA GLU A 420 -11.59 -6.59 -5.44
C GLU A 420 -11.94 -5.74 -4.20
N HIS A 421 -11.36 -4.55 -4.08
CA HIS A 421 -11.68 -3.61 -3.00
C HIS A 421 -13.16 -3.22 -3.02
N GLN A 422 -13.74 -2.92 -4.18
CA GLN A 422 -15.16 -2.60 -4.30
C GLN A 422 -16.05 -3.78 -3.84
N ALA A 423 -15.74 -4.98 -4.30
CA ALA A 423 -16.51 -6.18 -3.96
C ALA A 423 -16.46 -6.50 -2.45
N LEU A 424 -15.29 -6.34 -1.82
CA LEU A 424 -15.13 -6.63 -0.40
C LEU A 424 -15.68 -5.55 0.52
N THR A 425 -15.65 -4.28 0.11
CA THR A 425 -16.03 -3.14 0.98
C THR A 425 -17.39 -2.55 0.70
N GLY A 426 -17.92 -2.71 -0.52
CA GLY A 426 -19.09 -1.99 -1.01
C GLY A 426 -18.80 -0.52 -1.35
N LEU A 427 -17.55 -0.06 -1.34
CA LEU A 427 -17.17 1.30 -1.73
C LEU A 427 -16.92 1.37 -3.24
N SER A 428 -17.32 2.47 -3.88
CA SER A 428 -17.14 2.65 -5.32
C SER A 428 -15.91 3.51 -5.64
N LEU A 429 -15.05 3.03 -6.55
CA LEU A 429 -13.93 3.81 -7.09
C LEU A 429 -14.41 5.10 -7.75
N ALA A 430 -15.61 5.11 -8.32
CA ALA A 430 -16.22 6.28 -8.98
C ALA A 430 -16.55 7.45 -8.02
N LEU A 431 -16.65 7.19 -6.72
CA LEU A 431 -16.94 8.19 -5.70
C LEU A 431 -15.67 8.72 -5.00
N PHE A 432 -14.52 8.09 -5.19
CA PHE A 432 -13.23 8.63 -4.78
C PHE A 432 -12.78 9.77 -5.69
N ASP A 433 -11.77 10.52 -5.26
CA ASP A 433 -11.13 11.51 -6.11
C ASP A 433 -10.52 10.85 -7.37
N ASN A 434 -10.52 11.56 -8.48
CA ASN A 434 -9.97 11.03 -9.73
C ASN A 434 -8.46 10.71 -9.65
N SER A 435 -7.75 11.27 -8.67
CA SER A 435 -6.34 10.94 -8.44
C SER A 435 -6.14 9.64 -7.66
N MET A 436 -7.18 9.08 -7.03
CA MET A 436 -7.12 7.77 -6.37
C MET A 436 -7.01 6.69 -7.44
N GLN A 437 -5.88 6.01 -7.49
CA GLN A 437 -5.58 4.99 -8.49
C GLN A 437 -5.70 3.57 -7.93
N SER A 438 -5.26 3.37 -6.68
CA SER A 438 -5.30 2.09 -6.01
C SER A 438 -5.65 2.23 -4.53
N PRO A 439 -6.90 2.02 -4.12
CA PRO A 439 -7.27 2.03 -2.71
C PRO A 439 -6.41 1.11 -1.84
N TYR A 440 -5.97 -0.03 -2.37
CA TYR A 440 -5.10 -0.97 -1.65
C TYR A 440 -3.74 -0.39 -1.29
N GLN A 441 -3.22 0.55 -2.05
CA GLN A 441 -1.93 1.19 -1.80
C GLN A 441 -2.05 2.60 -1.21
N GLU A 442 -3.13 3.31 -1.52
CA GLU A 442 -3.29 4.72 -1.18
C GLU A 442 -4.25 4.97 0.00
N LEU A 443 -5.17 4.06 0.30
CA LEU A 443 -6.17 4.20 1.34
C LEU A 443 -6.01 3.18 2.47
N VAL A 444 -6.09 1.89 2.17
CA VAL A 444 -6.12 0.80 3.17
C VAL A 444 -4.89 0.81 4.09
N PRO A 445 -3.64 1.07 3.62
CA PRO A 445 -2.48 1.16 4.49
C PRO A 445 -2.61 2.21 5.60
N HIS A 446 -3.39 3.26 5.37
CA HIS A 446 -3.62 4.36 6.32
C HIS A 446 -4.82 4.15 7.26
N GLN A 447 -5.67 3.16 6.99
CA GLN A 447 -6.80 2.80 7.84
C GLN A 447 -6.37 1.84 8.95
N LYS A 448 -7.01 1.94 10.12
CA LYS A 448 -6.75 1.02 11.25
C LYS A 448 -7.53 -0.28 11.09
N THR A 449 -8.82 -0.16 10.93
CA THR A 449 -9.78 -1.26 10.85
C THR A 449 -10.82 -0.94 9.77
N PRO A 450 -10.46 -1.12 8.48
CA PRO A 450 -11.43 -0.93 7.41
C PRO A 450 -12.54 -1.98 7.50
N TYR A 451 -13.79 -1.59 7.26
CA TYR A 451 -14.90 -2.54 7.18
C TYR A 451 -14.87 -3.29 5.85
N THR A 452 -15.12 -4.59 5.92
CA THR A 452 -15.29 -5.50 4.78
C THR A 452 -16.34 -6.56 5.10
N PHE A 453 -17.02 -7.07 4.09
CA PHE A 453 -18.16 -7.98 4.27
C PHE A 453 -17.81 -9.33 4.91
N ASN A 454 -16.59 -9.83 4.77
CA ASN A 454 -16.12 -11.03 5.46
C ASN A 454 -16.23 -10.93 6.98
N GLN A 455 -16.25 -9.71 7.54
CA GLN A 455 -16.38 -9.48 8.98
C GLN A 455 -17.74 -9.94 9.52
N ILE A 456 -18.78 -10.06 8.66
CA ILE A 456 -20.08 -10.63 9.03
C ILE A 456 -19.91 -12.08 9.53
N TRP A 457 -19.08 -12.88 8.85
CA TRP A 457 -18.74 -14.25 9.28
C TRP A 457 -17.78 -14.27 10.47
N ASN A 458 -16.86 -13.31 10.54
CA ASN A 458 -15.98 -13.18 11.70
C ASN A 458 -16.76 -12.83 12.98
N ASP A 459 -17.81 -12.02 12.87
CA ASP A 459 -18.68 -11.68 14.00
C ASP A 459 -19.47 -12.92 14.48
N ALA A 460 -19.85 -13.82 13.56
CA ALA A 460 -20.56 -15.04 13.90
C ALA A 460 -19.66 -16.16 14.42
N TYR A 461 -18.47 -16.36 13.84
CA TYR A 461 -17.62 -17.53 14.07
C TYR A 461 -16.20 -17.18 14.56
N GLY A 462 -15.91 -15.92 14.83
CA GLY A 462 -14.61 -15.47 15.30
C GLY A 462 -13.57 -15.47 14.18
N LYS A 463 -12.29 -15.64 14.56
CA LYS A 463 -11.17 -15.53 13.63
C LYS A 463 -11.20 -16.50 12.43
N ASN A 464 -11.91 -17.61 12.54
CA ASN A 464 -12.00 -18.61 11.49
C ASN A 464 -13.19 -18.39 10.54
N GLY A 465 -13.95 -17.30 10.72
CA GLY A 465 -15.09 -16.96 9.88
C GLY A 465 -14.74 -16.63 8.43
N SER A 466 -13.49 -16.22 8.16
CA SER A 466 -13.08 -15.88 6.80
C SER A 466 -11.64 -16.26 6.47
N VAL A 467 -11.42 -16.66 5.20
CA VAL A 467 -10.12 -17.07 4.64
C VAL A 467 -9.99 -16.57 3.20
N ALA A 468 -8.76 -16.40 2.74
CA ALA A 468 -8.48 -15.97 1.38
C ALA A 468 -7.44 -16.85 0.68
N PHE A 469 -7.59 -16.99 -0.64
CA PHE A 469 -6.70 -17.72 -1.52
C PHE A 469 -6.29 -16.84 -2.70
N HIS A 470 -4.99 -16.81 -2.99
CA HIS A 470 -4.42 -16.16 -4.17
C HIS A 470 -3.24 -16.99 -4.68
N PRO A 471 -3.39 -17.74 -5.77
CA PRO A 471 -2.35 -18.63 -6.31
C PRO A 471 -1.24 -17.82 -7.02
N TYR A 472 -0.75 -16.80 -6.35
CA TYR A 472 0.37 -15.96 -6.77
C TYR A 472 1.09 -15.39 -5.53
N PHE A 473 1.94 -14.36 -5.67
CA PHE A 473 2.67 -13.77 -4.57
C PHE A 473 1.79 -12.83 -3.72
N LYS A 474 1.82 -13.01 -2.40
CA LYS A 474 0.99 -12.28 -1.43
C LYS A 474 1.22 -10.77 -1.37
N ASN A 475 2.40 -10.30 -1.84
CA ASN A 475 2.76 -8.88 -1.83
C ASN A 475 2.12 -8.04 -2.94
N MET A 476 1.56 -8.70 -3.98
CA MET A 476 0.84 -8.01 -5.03
C MET A 476 -0.30 -7.18 -4.44
N TYR A 477 -0.32 -5.87 -4.76
CA TYR A 477 -1.26 -4.88 -4.21
C TYR A 477 -1.28 -4.80 -2.68
N LEU A 478 -0.17 -5.18 -1.99
CA LEU A 478 -0.09 -5.23 -0.53
C LEU A 478 -1.14 -6.18 0.11
N ARG A 479 -1.56 -7.25 -0.57
CA ARG A 479 -2.60 -8.16 -0.08
C ARG A 479 -2.26 -8.74 1.29
N ASP A 480 -1.00 -9.14 1.54
CA ASP A 480 -0.61 -9.70 2.85
C ASP A 480 -0.95 -8.76 4.01
N SER A 481 -0.63 -7.48 3.88
CA SER A 481 -0.92 -6.48 4.92
C SER A 481 -2.38 -6.02 4.93
N ASN A 482 -3.01 -5.89 3.76
CA ASN A 482 -4.38 -5.41 3.63
C ASN A 482 -5.39 -6.45 4.13
N TYR A 483 -5.23 -7.73 3.79
CA TYR A 483 -6.14 -8.79 4.22
C TYR A 483 -6.09 -9.03 5.74
N LYS A 484 -4.93 -8.84 6.37
CA LYS A 484 -4.85 -8.80 7.84
C LYS A 484 -5.70 -7.68 8.44
N LYS A 485 -5.71 -6.49 7.82
CA LYS A 485 -6.56 -5.38 8.25
C LYS A 485 -8.05 -5.61 7.98
N PHE A 486 -8.39 -6.34 6.92
CA PHE A 486 -9.75 -6.76 6.60
C PHE A 486 -10.26 -7.85 7.54
N GLY A 487 -9.37 -8.44 8.36
CA GLY A 487 -9.74 -9.45 9.34
C GLY A 487 -9.81 -10.87 8.80
N PHE A 488 -9.25 -11.15 7.61
CA PHE A 488 -9.08 -12.53 7.16
C PHE A 488 -8.16 -13.28 8.12
N SER A 489 -8.53 -14.50 8.46
CA SER A 489 -7.73 -15.36 9.35
C SER A 489 -6.38 -15.70 8.70
N LYS A 490 -6.39 -15.93 7.40
CA LYS A 490 -5.21 -16.22 6.60
C LYS A 490 -5.43 -15.86 5.13
N LEU A 491 -4.32 -15.50 4.47
CA LEU A 491 -4.17 -15.49 3.02
C LEU A 491 -3.22 -16.64 2.65
N TYR A 492 -3.74 -17.62 1.88
CA TYR A 492 -2.93 -18.67 1.27
C TYR A 492 -2.47 -18.21 -0.11
N SER A 493 -1.17 -18.27 -0.34
CA SER A 493 -0.49 -17.83 -1.56
C SER A 493 0.69 -18.74 -1.87
N LEU A 494 1.37 -18.55 -3.00
CA LEU A 494 2.57 -19.33 -3.35
C LEU A 494 3.70 -19.15 -2.32
N ASP A 495 3.78 -17.99 -1.70
CA ASP A 495 4.84 -17.59 -0.76
C ASP A 495 4.33 -17.38 0.69
N SER A 496 3.11 -17.84 1.02
CA SER A 496 2.62 -17.89 2.41
C SER A 496 3.17 -19.11 3.17
N ASP A 497 3.03 -19.10 4.50
CA ASP A 497 3.41 -20.23 5.35
C ASP A 497 2.18 -20.72 6.16
N PRO A 498 1.65 -21.95 5.87
CA PRO A 498 1.97 -22.80 4.73
C PRO A 498 1.58 -22.14 3.41
N ALA A 499 2.26 -22.50 2.33
CA ALA A 499 1.87 -22.13 0.98
C ALA A 499 0.50 -22.71 0.61
N ILE A 500 -0.12 -22.16 -0.44
CA ILE A 500 -1.32 -22.76 -1.05
C ILE A 500 -1.02 -24.20 -1.47
N GLU A 501 -1.94 -25.13 -1.23
CA GLU A 501 -1.64 -26.56 -1.35
C GLU A 501 -1.63 -27.03 -2.81
N HIS A 502 -2.70 -26.73 -3.57
CA HIS A 502 -2.82 -27.13 -4.97
C HIS A 502 -2.26 -26.00 -5.85
N GLN A 503 -1.23 -26.35 -6.64
CA GLN A 503 -0.47 -25.41 -7.47
C GLN A 503 -0.27 -25.93 -8.91
N ASP A 504 -1.13 -26.84 -9.38
CA ASP A 504 -1.00 -27.43 -10.72
C ASP A 504 -1.20 -26.36 -11.80
N HIS A 505 -0.40 -26.48 -12.85
CA HIS A 505 -0.41 -25.64 -14.04
C HIS A 505 -0.94 -26.42 -15.24
N ILE A 506 -1.47 -25.71 -16.24
CA ILE A 506 -1.86 -26.33 -17.50
C ILE A 506 -0.73 -26.15 -18.51
N ASP A 507 -0.24 -27.24 -19.06
CA ASP A 507 0.80 -27.30 -20.09
C ASP A 507 2.01 -26.40 -19.74
N SER A 508 2.29 -25.38 -20.55
CA SER A 508 3.40 -24.44 -20.33
C SER A 508 2.99 -23.11 -19.70
N SER A 509 1.76 -22.99 -19.20
CA SER A 509 1.30 -21.77 -18.52
C SER A 509 2.13 -21.51 -17.26
N PRO A 510 2.60 -20.28 -17.03
CA PRO A 510 3.31 -19.92 -15.80
C PRO A 510 2.37 -19.75 -14.60
N TYR A 511 1.06 -19.82 -14.80
CA TYR A 511 0.04 -19.56 -13.79
C TYR A 511 -0.60 -20.85 -13.29
N VAL A 512 -0.93 -20.87 -12.01
CA VAL A 512 -1.71 -21.94 -11.39
C VAL A 512 -3.10 -21.98 -12.03
N SER A 513 -3.58 -23.18 -12.33
CA SER A 513 -4.89 -23.41 -12.95
C SER A 513 -6.04 -23.02 -12.05
N ASP A 514 -7.19 -22.67 -12.64
CA ASP A 514 -8.42 -22.41 -11.89
C ASP A 514 -8.90 -23.70 -11.20
N ALA A 515 -8.72 -24.88 -11.82
CA ALA A 515 -9.03 -26.16 -11.19
C ALA A 515 -8.26 -26.37 -9.88
N ALA A 516 -6.94 -26.11 -9.87
CA ALA A 516 -6.13 -26.21 -8.67
C ALA A 516 -6.55 -25.15 -7.63
N SER A 517 -6.88 -23.95 -8.08
CA SER A 517 -7.37 -22.87 -7.23
C SER A 517 -8.70 -23.22 -6.57
N TYR A 518 -9.62 -23.81 -7.31
CA TYR A 518 -10.93 -24.28 -6.81
C TYR A 518 -10.79 -25.47 -5.85
N GLN A 519 -9.84 -26.37 -6.05
CA GLN A 519 -9.58 -27.48 -5.14
C GLN A 519 -9.16 -26.96 -3.75
N ASN A 520 -8.34 -25.91 -3.65
CA ASN A 520 -7.99 -25.29 -2.37
C ASN A 520 -9.24 -24.73 -1.64
N VAL A 521 -10.18 -24.16 -2.37
CA VAL A 521 -11.45 -23.65 -1.82
C VAL A 521 -12.32 -24.81 -1.34
N LEU A 522 -12.44 -25.87 -2.13
CA LEU A 522 -13.23 -27.08 -1.79
C LEU A 522 -12.70 -27.74 -0.53
N ASP A 523 -11.37 -27.85 -0.38
CA ASP A 523 -10.75 -28.41 0.81
C ASP A 523 -10.99 -27.56 2.05
N SER A 524 -10.99 -26.22 1.91
CA SER A 524 -11.37 -25.30 2.98
C SER A 524 -12.82 -25.51 3.43
N ILE A 525 -13.77 -25.63 2.48
CA ILE A 525 -15.17 -25.88 2.77
C ILE A 525 -15.35 -27.23 3.49
N ASN A 526 -14.68 -28.27 3.02
CA ASN A 526 -14.79 -29.62 3.57
C ASN A 526 -14.19 -29.74 4.98
N SER A 527 -13.07 -29.06 5.23
CA SER A 527 -12.34 -29.13 6.48
C SER A 527 -12.92 -28.27 7.62
N ASN A 528 -13.85 -27.37 7.33
CA ASN A 528 -14.41 -26.48 8.33
C ASN A 528 -15.79 -26.94 8.85
N ASP A 529 -16.06 -26.81 10.14
CA ASP A 529 -17.31 -27.26 10.75
C ASP A 529 -18.45 -26.23 10.62
N HIS A 530 -18.15 -24.99 10.26
CA HIS A 530 -19.13 -23.90 10.06
C HIS A 530 -18.99 -23.24 8.71
N THR A 531 -19.97 -22.44 8.33
CA THR A 531 -19.93 -21.62 7.11
C THR A 531 -18.85 -20.54 7.21
N GLN A 532 -18.28 -20.16 6.06
CA GLN A 532 -17.19 -19.19 5.97
C GLN A 532 -17.46 -18.16 4.88
N PHE A 533 -16.77 -17.03 4.95
CA PHE A 533 -16.51 -16.20 3.80
C PHE A 533 -15.17 -16.57 3.19
N ILE A 534 -15.15 -16.97 1.94
CA ILE A 534 -13.94 -17.36 1.21
C ILE A 534 -13.73 -16.38 0.05
N GLN A 535 -12.61 -15.67 0.05
CA GLN A 535 -12.16 -14.88 -1.10
C GLN A 535 -11.17 -15.69 -1.93
N LEU A 536 -11.44 -15.84 -3.21
CA LEU A 536 -10.48 -16.38 -4.18
C LEU A 536 -10.19 -15.32 -5.25
N VAL A 537 -8.91 -15.11 -5.54
CA VAL A 537 -8.45 -14.29 -6.68
C VAL A 537 -7.60 -15.20 -7.55
N THR A 538 -8.07 -15.60 -8.73
CA THR A 538 -7.38 -16.53 -9.61
C THR A 538 -6.29 -15.85 -10.44
N MET A 539 -5.53 -16.64 -11.22
CA MET A 539 -4.41 -16.13 -12.04
C MET A 539 -4.34 -16.73 -13.45
N GLN A 540 -5.13 -17.77 -13.76
CA GLN A 540 -5.00 -18.56 -15.01
C GLN A 540 -4.99 -17.69 -16.27
N ASN A 541 -5.89 -16.70 -16.35
CA ASN A 541 -6.05 -15.84 -17.52
C ASN A 541 -5.25 -14.53 -17.44
N HIS A 542 -4.25 -14.44 -16.56
CA HIS A 542 -3.40 -13.26 -16.47
C HIS A 542 -2.45 -13.15 -17.68
N ALA A 543 -2.27 -11.95 -18.20
CA ALA A 543 -1.31 -11.67 -19.26
C ALA A 543 0.13 -12.13 -18.89
N PRO A 544 0.99 -12.48 -19.87
CA PRO A 544 0.81 -12.36 -21.32
C PRO A 544 0.03 -13.56 -21.93
N TYR A 545 -0.65 -13.33 -23.04
CA TYR A 545 -1.42 -14.34 -23.75
C TYR A 545 -0.56 -15.02 -24.83
N ASN A 546 0.38 -15.83 -24.40
CA ASN A 546 1.26 -16.60 -25.26
C ASN A 546 0.67 -17.97 -25.58
N ASP A 547 1.31 -18.73 -26.49
CA ASP A 547 0.92 -20.08 -26.88
C ASP A 547 1.28 -21.07 -25.76
N PHE A 548 0.59 -20.94 -24.61
CA PHE A 548 0.82 -21.79 -23.44
C PHE A 548 0.14 -23.15 -23.52
N TYR A 549 -1.03 -23.20 -24.19
CA TYR A 549 -1.92 -24.34 -24.18
C TYR A 549 -1.79 -25.18 -25.44
N ALA A 550 -1.64 -26.50 -25.27
CA ALA A 550 -1.77 -27.46 -26.37
C ALA A 550 -3.21 -27.46 -26.89
N ASP A 551 -3.43 -27.98 -28.06
CA ASP A 551 -4.77 -28.21 -28.65
C ASP A 551 -5.72 -26.99 -28.62
N ASN A 552 -5.18 -25.81 -28.95
CA ASN A 552 -5.97 -24.58 -29.04
C ASN A 552 -6.85 -24.56 -30.29
N GLN A 553 -8.15 -24.83 -30.13
CA GLN A 553 -9.13 -24.86 -31.23
C GLN A 553 -9.43 -23.47 -31.83
N PHE A 554 -9.11 -22.39 -31.14
CA PHE A 554 -9.36 -21.03 -31.57
C PHE A 554 -8.30 -20.45 -32.51
N LYS A 555 -7.18 -21.16 -32.74
CA LYS A 555 -6.07 -20.69 -33.60
C LYS A 555 -6.47 -20.40 -35.07
N GLU A 556 -7.60 -20.92 -35.51
CA GLU A 556 -8.13 -20.72 -36.87
C GLU A 556 -9.28 -19.71 -36.94
N ALA A 557 -9.55 -19.00 -35.84
CA ALA A 557 -10.61 -18.00 -35.79
C ALA A 557 -10.38 -16.89 -36.84
N ASP A 558 -11.37 -16.58 -37.67
CA ASP A 558 -11.30 -15.47 -38.63
C ASP A 558 -11.60 -14.15 -37.92
N VAL A 559 -10.56 -13.45 -37.60
CA VAL A 559 -10.61 -12.12 -36.95
C VAL A 559 -10.14 -11.07 -37.95
N SER A 560 -10.98 -10.76 -38.90
CA SER A 560 -10.60 -10.21 -40.24
C SER A 560 -10.00 -8.79 -40.27
N GLN A 561 -9.96 -8.04 -39.18
CA GLN A 561 -9.42 -6.64 -39.20
C GLN A 561 -8.28 -6.39 -38.22
N LEU A 562 -7.83 -7.42 -37.50
CA LEU A 562 -6.83 -7.33 -36.47
C LEU A 562 -5.43 -7.64 -37.00
N SER A 563 -4.38 -7.16 -36.32
CA SER A 563 -3.01 -7.58 -36.62
C SER A 563 -2.77 -9.04 -36.24
N ASP A 564 -1.81 -9.71 -36.86
CA ASP A 564 -1.48 -11.10 -36.54
C ASP A 564 -1.13 -11.29 -35.05
N GLU A 565 -0.50 -10.31 -34.44
CA GLU A 565 -0.11 -10.28 -33.02
C GLU A 565 -1.35 -10.18 -32.12
N GLU A 566 -2.31 -9.33 -32.47
CA GLU A 566 -3.58 -9.18 -31.76
C GLU A 566 -4.45 -10.45 -31.90
N LYS A 567 -4.54 -11.04 -33.10
CA LYS A 567 -5.21 -12.32 -33.35
C LYS A 567 -4.65 -13.42 -32.46
N GLN A 568 -3.35 -13.65 -32.48
CA GLN A 568 -2.71 -14.68 -31.69
C GLN A 568 -2.98 -14.53 -30.18
N SER A 569 -2.94 -13.30 -29.69
CA SER A 569 -3.26 -13.01 -28.29
C SER A 569 -4.73 -13.30 -27.95
N ILE A 570 -5.66 -12.99 -28.85
CA ILE A 570 -7.09 -13.25 -28.67
C ILE A 570 -7.37 -14.75 -28.71
N ASP A 571 -6.78 -15.50 -29.66
CA ASP A 571 -6.93 -16.96 -29.77
C ASP A 571 -6.43 -17.66 -28.48
N ASN A 572 -5.27 -17.26 -27.99
CA ASN A 572 -4.71 -17.82 -26.76
C ASN A 572 -5.55 -17.43 -25.51
N TYR A 573 -6.09 -16.22 -25.46
CA TYR A 573 -6.99 -15.80 -24.44
C TYR A 573 -8.32 -16.57 -24.46
N ALA A 574 -8.92 -16.75 -25.64
CA ALA A 574 -10.14 -17.52 -25.82
C ALA A 574 -9.97 -18.98 -25.34
N LYS A 575 -8.78 -19.58 -25.58
CA LYS A 575 -8.46 -20.90 -25.04
C LYS A 575 -8.41 -20.89 -23.52
N GLY A 576 -7.77 -19.90 -22.90
CA GLY A 576 -7.76 -19.73 -21.44
C GLY A 576 -9.18 -19.63 -20.86
N ILE A 577 -10.04 -18.81 -21.48
CA ILE A 577 -11.47 -18.68 -21.11
C ILE A 577 -12.20 -20.02 -21.20
N SER A 578 -11.98 -20.79 -22.27
CA SER A 578 -12.63 -22.10 -22.44
C SER A 578 -12.19 -23.12 -21.38
N LEU A 579 -10.96 -23.05 -20.91
CA LEU A 579 -10.49 -23.86 -19.79
C LEU A 579 -11.14 -23.43 -18.47
N THR A 580 -11.18 -22.13 -18.17
CA THR A 580 -11.89 -21.59 -16.99
C THR A 580 -13.37 -21.95 -17.01
N ASP A 581 -14.05 -21.90 -18.16
CA ASP A 581 -15.45 -22.29 -18.32
C ASP A 581 -15.69 -23.74 -17.88
N GLN A 582 -14.87 -24.68 -18.39
CA GLN A 582 -14.97 -26.09 -18.06
C GLN A 582 -14.65 -26.34 -16.57
N GLU A 583 -13.53 -25.77 -16.08
CA GLU A 583 -13.10 -25.93 -14.69
C GLU A 583 -14.11 -25.35 -13.69
N THR A 584 -14.76 -24.23 -14.04
CA THR A 584 -15.84 -23.63 -13.24
C THR A 584 -17.06 -24.53 -13.20
N ALA A 585 -17.47 -25.11 -14.34
CA ALA A 585 -18.60 -26.05 -14.38
C ALA A 585 -18.30 -27.29 -13.51
N ASP A 586 -17.10 -27.84 -13.59
CA ASP A 586 -16.66 -28.98 -12.78
C ASP A 586 -16.64 -28.66 -11.30
N PHE A 587 -16.16 -27.45 -10.92
CA PHE A 587 -16.17 -27.00 -9.54
C PHE A 587 -17.60 -26.85 -8.98
N LEU A 588 -18.53 -26.24 -9.72
CA LEU A 588 -19.93 -26.10 -9.30
C LEU A 588 -20.59 -27.48 -9.15
N ASN A 589 -20.26 -28.46 -10.02
CA ASN A 589 -20.73 -29.84 -9.89
C ASN A 589 -20.20 -30.50 -8.60
N GLN A 590 -18.93 -30.27 -8.25
CA GLN A 590 -18.35 -30.76 -6.99
C GLN A 590 -19.02 -30.11 -5.78
N LEU A 591 -19.30 -28.79 -5.82
CA LEU A 591 -20.02 -28.09 -4.76
C LEU A 591 -21.46 -28.62 -4.57
N ASN A 592 -22.12 -29.08 -5.64
CA ASN A 592 -23.41 -29.75 -5.53
C ASN A 592 -23.39 -31.06 -4.76
N ALA A 593 -22.23 -31.71 -4.68
CA ALA A 593 -22.03 -32.93 -3.90
C ALA A 593 -21.72 -32.66 -2.41
N VAL A 594 -21.49 -31.40 -2.02
CA VAL A 594 -21.23 -31.00 -0.63
C VAL A 594 -22.54 -30.83 0.13
N ASP A 595 -22.67 -31.47 1.29
CA ASP A 595 -23.85 -31.39 2.17
C ASP A 595 -23.94 -30.08 3.00
N LYS A 596 -23.11 -29.08 2.66
CA LYS A 596 -23.10 -27.76 3.31
C LYS A 596 -23.63 -26.70 2.36
N PRO A 597 -24.42 -25.72 2.84
CA PRO A 597 -24.86 -24.60 2.01
C PRO A 597 -23.67 -23.78 1.51
N VAL A 598 -23.58 -23.60 0.19
CA VAL A 598 -22.55 -22.79 -0.48
C VAL A 598 -23.20 -21.87 -1.50
N THR A 599 -22.84 -20.60 -1.48
CA THR A 599 -23.22 -19.61 -2.48
C THR A 599 -21.95 -19.06 -3.11
N VAL A 600 -21.86 -19.10 -4.44
CA VAL A 600 -20.72 -18.61 -5.22
C VAL A 600 -21.11 -17.28 -5.85
N ILE A 601 -20.28 -16.26 -5.66
CA ILE A 601 -20.29 -15.00 -6.41
C ILE A 601 -19.08 -15.06 -7.31
N PHE A 602 -19.27 -15.30 -8.61
CA PHE A 602 -18.22 -15.36 -9.62
C PHE A 602 -18.28 -14.09 -10.48
N TYR A 603 -17.14 -13.47 -10.73
CA TYR A 603 -17.07 -12.30 -11.61
C TYR A 603 -15.68 -12.17 -12.23
N GLY A 604 -15.64 -11.76 -13.51
CA GLY A 604 -14.42 -11.30 -14.14
C GLY A 604 -14.09 -9.88 -13.67
N ASP A 605 -12.82 -9.58 -13.44
CA ASP A 605 -12.42 -8.26 -12.93
C ASP A 605 -12.34 -7.19 -14.03
N HIS A 606 -11.75 -7.51 -15.19
CA HIS A 606 -11.64 -6.61 -16.34
C HIS A 606 -11.38 -7.39 -17.63
N LEU A 607 -11.59 -6.75 -18.77
CA LEU A 607 -11.15 -7.29 -20.06
C LEU A 607 -9.62 -7.28 -20.14
N PRO A 608 -9.01 -8.25 -20.87
CA PRO A 608 -7.58 -8.26 -21.14
C PRO A 608 -7.15 -7.04 -21.98
N GLY A 609 -5.89 -6.66 -21.85
CA GLY A 609 -5.31 -5.54 -22.60
C GLY A 609 -5.02 -5.84 -24.08
N THR A 610 -5.45 -6.98 -24.59
CA THR A 610 -5.12 -7.45 -25.95
C THR A 610 -5.91 -6.76 -27.05
N TYR A 611 -7.08 -6.20 -26.77
CA TYR A 611 -8.01 -5.61 -27.76
C TYR A 611 -7.62 -4.20 -28.22
N SER A 612 -6.42 -4.06 -28.78
CA SER A 612 -5.87 -2.76 -29.16
C SER A 612 -6.65 -2.06 -30.27
N THR A 613 -7.31 -2.81 -31.16
CA THR A 613 -8.13 -2.28 -32.26
C THR A 613 -9.49 -1.80 -31.74
N ALA A 614 -10.20 -2.60 -30.97
CA ALA A 614 -11.50 -2.25 -30.41
C ALA A 614 -11.42 -1.05 -29.45
N THR A 615 -10.37 -0.93 -28.68
CA THR A 615 -10.17 0.18 -27.72
C THR A 615 -9.86 1.53 -28.36
N LYS A 616 -9.49 1.57 -29.64
CA LYS A 616 -9.30 2.85 -30.37
C LYS A 616 -10.61 3.57 -30.64
N ASP A 617 -11.71 2.82 -30.78
CA ASP A 617 -13.04 3.41 -30.97
C ASP A 617 -13.67 3.74 -29.61
N LYS A 618 -13.88 5.04 -29.36
CA LYS A 618 -14.52 5.52 -28.12
C LYS A 618 -15.97 5.07 -27.95
N ASN A 619 -16.64 4.65 -29.02
CA ASN A 619 -17.97 4.09 -28.93
C ASN A 619 -17.97 2.74 -28.18
N ASN A 620 -16.87 2.03 -28.20
CA ASN A 620 -16.69 0.76 -27.51
C ASN A 620 -16.37 0.92 -26.01
N THR A 621 -16.22 2.15 -25.50
CA THR A 621 -15.79 2.38 -24.11
C THR A 621 -16.63 1.61 -23.09
N LEU A 622 -17.94 1.48 -23.29
CA LEU A 622 -18.81 0.78 -22.36
C LEU A 622 -18.56 -0.73 -22.41
N VAL A 623 -18.70 -1.34 -23.59
CA VAL A 623 -18.53 -2.78 -23.77
C VAL A 623 -17.13 -3.27 -23.37
N MET A 624 -16.12 -2.43 -23.52
CA MET A 624 -14.73 -2.72 -23.10
C MET A 624 -14.54 -2.69 -21.58
N HIS A 625 -15.57 -2.33 -20.80
CA HIS A 625 -15.57 -2.36 -19.35
C HIS A 625 -16.61 -3.33 -18.78
N GLU A 626 -17.25 -4.15 -19.61
CA GLU A 626 -18.28 -5.09 -19.21
C GLU A 626 -17.71 -6.51 -19.11
N THR A 627 -17.74 -7.09 -17.91
CA THR A 627 -17.34 -8.48 -17.64
C THR A 627 -18.54 -9.30 -17.21
N ASP A 628 -18.41 -10.62 -17.27
CA ASP A 628 -19.49 -11.54 -16.89
C ASP A 628 -19.47 -11.80 -15.40
N TYR A 629 -20.65 -11.97 -14.81
CA TYR A 629 -20.79 -12.41 -13.43
C TYR A 629 -22.02 -13.30 -13.25
N PHE A 630 -21.95 -14.16 -12.22
CA PHE A 630 -23.14 -14.89 -11.74
C PHE A 630 -23.10 -15.07 -10.22
N ILE A 631 -24.29 -15.27 -9.62
CA ILE A 631 -24.48 -15.69 -8.24
C ILE A 631 -25.26 -17.00 -8.25
N TRP A 632 -24.61 -18.07 -7.78
CA TRP A 632 -25.14 -19.42 -7.81
C TRP A 632 -25.09 -20.04 -6.42
N SER A 633 -26.07 -20.87 -6.10
CA SER A 633 -26.11 -21.63 -4.84
C SER A 633 -26.26 -23.12 -5.09
N ASN A 634 -25.55 -23.95 -4.31
CA ASN A 634 -25.59 -25.38 -4.42
C ASN A 634 -26.92 -25.98 -3.90
N GLN A 635 -27.14 -27.27 -4.15
CA GLN A 635 -28.36 -28.00 -3.78
C GLN A 635 -28.64 -27.99 -2.26
N ALA A 636 -27.64 -27.87 -1.41
CA ALA A 636 -27.79 -27.80 0.05
C ALA A 636 -28.26 -26.42 0.54
N SER A 637 -28.19 -25.38 -0.29
CA SER A 637 -28.56 -24.02 0.05
C SER A 637 -30.07 -23.80 -0.09
N ALA A 638 -30.63 -22.98 0.80
CA ALA A 638 -32.03 -22.53 0.70
C ALA A 638 -32.32 -21.69 -0.56
N SER A 639 -31.28 -21.14 -1.19
CA SER A 639 -31.31 -20.36 -2.43
C SER A 639 -30.94 -21.17 -3.68
N ALA A 640 -30.92 -22.50 -3.61
CA ALA A 640 -30.69 -23.35 -4.78
C ALA A 640 -31.72 -23.05 -5.90
N GLY A 641 -31.21 -22.81 -7.12
CA GLY A 641 -32.05 -22.53 -8.30
C GLY A 641 -32.71 -21.14 -8.32
N VAL A 642 -32.30 -20.24 -7.41
CA VAL A 642 -32.80 -18.84 -7.44
C VAL A 642 -32.17 -18.11 -8.63
N LYS A 643 -33.03 -17.40 -9.38
CA LYS A 643 -32.62 -16.45 -10.43
C LYS A 643 -33.40 -15.15 -10.21
N LEU A 644 -32.69 -14.08 -9.95
CA LEU A 644 -33.26 -12.75 -9.83
C LEU A 644 -33.66 -12.20 -11.21
N ASP A 645 -34.62 -11.27 -11.21
CA ASP A 645 -35.08 -10.61 -12.42
C ASP A 645 -33.94 -9.86 -13.10
N PRO A 646 -33.80 -9.92 -14.44
CA PRO A 646 -32.81 -9.15 -15.18
C PRO A 646 -32.84 -7.62 -14.93
N GLN A 647 -34.01 -7.08 -14.58
CA GLN A 647 -34.15 -5.67 -14.15
C GLN A 647 -33.32 -5.36 -12.88
N THR A 648 -33.14 -6.39 -12.01
CA THR A 648 -32.35 -6.26 -10.79
C THR A 648 -30.90 -6.67 -11.02
N ALA A 649 -30.63 -7.73 -11.81
CA ALA A 649 -29.35 -8.40 -11.90
C ALA A 649 -28.66 -8.23 -13.26
N GLY A 650 -29.32 -7.71 -14.31
CA GLY A 650 -28.76 -7.65 -15.66
C GLY A 650 -27.50 -6.81 -15.78
N TYR A 651 -27.43 -5.73 -15.01
CA TYR A 651 -26.24 -4.88 -14.91
C TYR A 651 -25.91 -4.58 -13.45
N VAL A 652 -24.62 -4.62 -13.11
CA VAL A 652 -24.15 -4.38 -11.75
C VAL A 652 -22.75 -3.74 -11.76
N SER A 653 -22.32 -3.19 -10.66
CA SER A 653 -20.89 -2.94 -10.39
C SER A 653 -20.47 -3.67 -9.11
N SER A 654 -19.18 -4.05 -9.01
CA SER A 654 -18.70 -4.98 -7.98
C SER A 654 -19.00 -4.54 -6.53
N ASN A 655 -19.16 -3.24 -6.28
CA ASN A 655 -19.55 -2.71 -4.97
C ASN A 655 -20.96 -3.12 -4.48
N TYR A 656 -21.79 -3.70 -5.36
CA TYR A 656 -23.14 -4.15 -5.01
C TYR A 656 -23.25 -5.67 -4.84
N PHE A 657 -22.21 -6.46 -5.13
CA PHE A 657 -22.29 -7.93 -5.12
C PHE A 657 -22.85 -8.51 -3.81
N MET A 658 -22.41 -8.01 -2.65
CA MET A 658 -22.94 -8.52 -1.38
C MET A 658 -24.41 -8.15 -1.13
N ALA A 659 -24.86 -6.99 -1.59
CA ALA A 659 -26.28 -6.62 -1.51
C ALA A 659 -27.12 -7.51 -2.43
N LEU A 660 -26.66 -7.76 -3.65
CA LEU A 660 -27.31 -8.64 -4.61
C LEU A 660 -27.30 -10.11 -4.15
N ALA A 661 -26.19 -10.57 -3.54
CA ALA A 661 -26.12 -11.90 -2.94
C ALA A 661 -27.09 -12.06 -1.76
N ALA A 662 -27.26 -11.03 -0.94
CA ALA A 662 -28.25 -11.05 0.13
C ALA A 662 -29.68 -11.14 -0.41
N GLU A 663 -29.97 -10.54 -1.57
CA GLU A 663 -31.25 -10.66 -2.25
C GLU A 663 -31.45 -12.06 -2.85
N HIS A 664 -30.44 -12.58 -3.57
CA HIS A 664 -30.42 -13.95 -4.10
C HIS A 664 -30.66 -15.01 -3.00
N MET A 665 -30.00 -14.83 -1.85
CA MET A 665 -30.14 -15.74 -0.70
C MET A 665 -31.37 -15.51 0.14
N ASN A 666 -32.19 -14.50 -0.16
CA ASN A 666 -33.27 -14.04 0.71
C ASN A 666 -32.80 -13.83 2.16
N ALA A 667 -31.58 -13.27 2.31
CA ALA A 667 -30.90 -13.11 3.59
C ALA A 667 -31.12 -11.71 4.18
N LYS A 668 -31.19 -11.66 5.51
CA LYS A 668 -31.27 -10.41 6.27
C LYS A 668 -30.05 -9.52 6.02
N VAL A 669 -30.28 -8.22 6.04
CA VAL A 669 -29.30 -7.19 5.71
C VAL A 669 -28.99 -6.27 6.88
N SER A 670 -27.75 -5.77 6.90
CA SER A 670 -27.39 -4.62 7.73
C SER A 670 -27.96 -3.32 7.12
N PRO A 671 -28.05 -2.23 7.89
CA PRO A 671 -28.37 -0.90 7.35
C PRO A 671 -27.49 -0.48 6.17
N TYR A 672 -26.21 -0.88 6.16
CA TYR A 672 -25.29 -0.64 5.06
C TYR A 672 -25.67 -1.41 3.78
N LEU A 673 -25.93 -2.70 3.90
CA LEU A 673 -26.39 -3.52 2.76
C LEU A 673 -27.73 -3.05 2.24
N GLU A 674 -28.67 -2.67 3.13
CA GLU A 674 -29.94 -2.06 2.74
C GLU A 674 -29.77 -0.79 1.93
N MET A 675 -28.85 0.10 2.36
CA MET A 675 -28.49 1.29 1.59
C MET A 675 -27.98 0.93 0.20
N LEU A 676 -27.07 -0.04 0.10
CA LEU A 676 -26.51 -0.48 -1.19
C LEU A 676 -27.57 -1.08 -2.09
N THR A 677 -28.51 -1.86 -1.55
CA THR A 677 -29.69 -2.41 -2.29
C THR A 677 -30.55 -1.28 -2.87
N GLN A 678 -30.86 -0.26 -2.06
CA GLN A 678 -31.65 0.88 -2.54
C GLN A 678 -30.91 1.72 -3.59
N VAL A 679 -29.60 1.92 -3.42
CA VAL A 679 -28.79 2.62 -4.44
C VAL A 679 -28.78 1.83 -5.74
N GLN A 680 -28.55 0.52 -5.69
CA GLN A 680 -28.54 -0.37 -6.85
C GLN A 680 -29.89 -0.37 -7.59
N ALA A 681 -31.02 -0.41 -6.88
CA ALA A 681 -32.35 -0.38 -7.48
C ALA A 681 -32.60 0.89 -8.32
N GLN A 682 -31.94 2.01 -8.02
CA GLN A 682 -32.04 3.28 -8.75
C GLN A 682 -30.87 3.54 -9.70
N ILE A 683 -29.71 2.96 -9.43
CA ILE A 683 -28.47 3.09 -10.20
C ILE A 683 -27.82 1.70 -10.24
N PRO A 684 -28.26 0.83 -11.14
CA PRO A 684 -27.82 -0.56 -11.23
C PRO A 684 -26.31 -0.73 -11.29
N ALA A 685 -25.60 0.14 -12.03
CA ALA A 685 -24.16 0.14 -12.04
C ALA A 685 -23.58 1.56 -11.98
N ILE A 686 -22.48 1.68 -11.21
CA ILE A 686 -21.70 2.90 -11.10
C ILE A 686 -20.21 2.55 -11.20
N SER A 687 -19.50 3.11 -12.18
CA SER A 687 -18.07 2.86 -12.34
C SER A 687 -17.32 4.08 -12.84
N ARG A 688 -16.00 4.09 -12.60
CA ARG A 688 -15.06 5.02 -13.23
C ARG A 688 -14.47 4.33 -14.45
N LEU A 689 -14.87 4.76 -15.64
CA LEU A 689 -14.34 4.21 -16.88
C LEU A 689 -12.99 4.84 -17.20
N ILE A 690 -11.97 4.01 -17.33
CA ILE A 690 -10.61 4.41 -17.67
C ILE A 690 -10.41 4.10 -19.14
N SER A 691 -9.99 5.11 -19.94
CA SER A 691 -9.67 4.90 -21.36
C SER A 691 -8.37 4.10 -21.47
N SER A 692 -8.31 3.13 -22.40
CA SER A 692 -7.14 2.31 -22.67
C SER A 692 -5.89 3.10 -23.12
N ASN A 693 -6.08 4.30 -23.70
CA ASN A 693 -5.00 5.20 -24.08
C ASN A 693 -4.48 6.06 -22.93
N ASP A 694 -5.13 6.01 -21.78
CA ASP A 694 -4.77 6.71 -20.56
C ASP A 694 -5.05 5.77 -19.40
N SER A 695 -4.24 4.73 -19.27
CA SER A 695 -4.39 3.66 -18.26
C SER A 695 -4.51 4.19 -16.82
N TRP A 696 -4.19 5.47 -16.61
CA TRP A 696 -4.23 6.17 -15.34
C TRP A 696 -4.86 7.57 -15.47
N GLY A 697 -5.65 7.79 -16.53
CA GLY A 697 -6.20 9.10 -16.87
C GLY A 697 -7.44 9.52 -16.09
N ASP A 698 -8.02 10.64 -16.50
CA ASP A 698 -9.20 11.28 -15.91
C ASP A 698 -10.49 10.48 -16.16
N GLY A 699 -10.53 9.18 -15.79
CA GLY A 699 -11.70 8.32 -15.98
C GLY A 699 -13.01 9.05 -15.66
N SER A 700 -14.00 8.96 -16.54
CA SER A 700 -15.30 9.58 -16.32
C SER A 700 -16.24 8.61 -15.61
N THR A 701 -16.96 9.08 -14.56
CA THR A 701 -17.99 8.29 -13.90
C THR A 701 -19.13 7.96 -14.90
N ALA A 702 -19.44 6.67 -15.02
CA ALA A 702 -20.61 6.16 -15.72
C ALA A 702 -21.67 5.68 -14.72
N TYR A 703 -22.91 5.98 -15.04
CA TYR A 703 -24.09 5.44 -14.36
C TYR A 703 -24.88 4.68 -15.41
N LEU A 704 -25.32 3.45 -15.13
CA LEU A 704 -26.18 2.69 -16.02
C LEU A 704 -27.60 2.62 -15.44
N ASP A 705 -28.58 2.56 -16.35
CA ASP A 705 -29.93 2.12 -16.04
C ASP A 705 -30.06 0.59 -16.10
N ALA A 706 -31.25 0.04 -15.88
CA ALA A 706 -31.49 -1.40 -15.85
C ALA A 706 -31.36 -2.06 -17.24
N GLU A 707 -31.46 -1.29 -18.30
CA GLU A 707 -31.26 -1.70 -19.69
C GLU A 707 -29.77 -1.59 -20.13
N GLY A 708 -28.86 -1.17 -19.24
CA GLY A 708 -27.43 -1.00 -19.52
C GLY A 708 -27.10 0.31 -20.25
N ASN A 709 -28.04 1.23 -20.42
CA ASN A 709 -27.77 2.48 -21.09
C ASN A 709 -27.07 3.46 -20.13
N ARG A 710 -26.11 4.22 -20.66
CA ARG A 710 -25.42 5.24 -19.88
C ARG A 710 -26.31 6.45 -19.60
N VAL A 711 -26.53 6.73 -18.31
CA VAL A 711 -27.30 7.88 -17.81
C VAL A 711 -26.37 8.98 -17.35
N LYS A 712 -26.65 10.26 -17.71
CA LYS A 712 -25.90 11.40 -17.17
C LYS A 712 -26.37 11.71 -15.76
N ARG A 713 -25.43 12.07 -14.86
CA ARG A 713 -25.77 12.42 -13.47
C ARG A 713 -26.89 13.47 -13.34
N LYS A 714 -26.96 14.45 -14.25
CA LYS A 714 -28.01 15.47 -14.24
C LYS A 714 -29.41 14.90 -14.50
N ASP A 715 -29.49 13.80 -15.26
CA ASP A 715 -30.72 13.17 -15.71
C ASP A 715 -31.23 12.07 -14.77
N LEU A 716 -30.43 11.71 -13.73
CA LEU A 716 -30.88 10.84 -12.64
C LEU A 716 -32.12 11.39 -11.96
N SER A 717 -33.01 10.51 -11.45
CA SER A 717 -34.16 10.86 -10.66
C SER A 717 -33.81 11.66 -9.39
N LYS A 718 -34.73 12.34 -8.78
CA LYS A 718 -34.52 13.02 -7.51
C LYS A 718 -34.13 12.02 -6.40
N GLU A 719 -34.76 10.86 -6.39
CA GLU A 719 -34.48 9.78 -5.46
C GLU A 719 -33.10 9.19 -5.68
N ALA A 720 -32.72 8.85 -6.92
CA ALA A 720 -31.37 8.37 -7.25
C ALA A 720 -30.28 9.37 -6.82
N LYS A 721 -30.52 10.68 -7.02
CA LYS A 721 -29.57 11.73 -6.56
C LYS A 721 -29.44 11.78 -5.03
N GLN A 722 -30.55 11.58 -4.30
CA GLN A 722 -30.51 11.54 -2.84
C GLN A 722 -29.75 10.30 -2.34
N LEU A 723 -30.06 9.12 -2.87
CA LEU A 723 -29.37 7.87 -2.55
C LEU A 723 -27.86 7.93 -2.87
N LEU A 724 -27.51 8.51 -4.01
CA LEU A 724 -26.11 8.74 -4.38
C LEU A 724 -25.41 9.70 -3.41
N ASN A 725 -26.11 10.71 -2.89
CA ASN A 725 -25.56 11.60 -1.87
C ASN A 725 -25.36 10.88 -0.53
N ASP A 726 -26.31 10.04 -0.13
CA ASP A 726 -26.19 9.21 1.07
C ASP A 726 -25.02 8.25 0.96
N TYR A 727 -24.87 7.59 -0.19
CA TYR A 727 -23.73 6.70 -0.46
C TYR A 727 -22.40 7.45 -0.38
N ARG A 728 -22.31 8.66 -0.93
CA ARG A 728 -21.10 9.51 -0.80
C ARG A 728 -20.80 9.89 0.65
N LEU A 729 -21.82 10.16 1.47
CA LEU A 729 -21.66 10.44 2.89
C LEU A 729 -21.10 9.22 3.64
N VAL A 730 -21.67 8.04 3.39
CA VAL A 730 -21.22 6.78 4.00
C VAL A 730 -19.80 6.45 3.55
N GLN A 731 -19.51 6.52 2.25
CA GLN A 731 -18.15 6.26 1.73
C GLN A 731 -17.12 7.23 2.31
N TYR A 732 -17.48 8.51 2.46
CA TYR A 732 -16.59 9.48 3.10
C TYR A 732 -16.34 9.12 4.57
N ASP A 733 -17.39 8.74 5.32
CA ASP A 733 -17.27 8.34 6.72
C ASP A 733 -16.37 7.12 6.90
N MET A 734 -16.53 6.10 6.04
CA MET A 734 -15.74 4.86 6.04
C MET A 734 -14.28 5.07 5.61
N SER A 735 -13.98 6.06 4.77
CA SER A 735 -12.65 6.21 4.15
C SER A 735 -11.79 7.30 4.76
N LYS A 736 -12.33 8.51 4.95
CA LYS A 736 -11.60 9.72 5.38
C LYS A 736 -12.30 10.45 6.51
N GLY A 737 -13.53 10.09 6.82
CA GLY A 737 -14.37 10.72 7.82
C GLY A 737 -13.96 10.39 9.25
N LYS A 738 -14.87 10.59 10.16
CA LYS A 738 -14.67 10.37 11.60
C LYS A 738 -15.18 9.02 12.09
N GLY A 739 -15.75 8.20 11.19
CA GLY A 739 -16.32 6.89 11.52
C GLY A 739 -17.55 6.99 12.42
N TYR A 740 -18.41 7.97 12.21
CA TYR A 740 -19.63 8.17 13.01
C TYR A 740 -20.60 6.96 12.94
N LEU A 741 -20.52 6.15 11.88
CA LEU A 741 -21.34 4.98 11.68
C LEU A 741 -20.81 3.72 12.39
N ASN A 742 -19.54 3.70 12.84
CA ASN A 742 -18.91 2.50 13.40
C ASN A 742 -19.56 2.05 14.73
N ASP A 743 -19.93 2.99 15.58
CA ASP A 743 -20.47 2.69 16.92
C ASP A 743 -21.99 2.44 16.92
N ASP A 744 -22.67 2.66 15.80
CA ASP A 744 -24.13 2.66 15.71
C ASP A 744 -24.74 1.31 15.25
N GLY A 745 -23.90 0.29 15.00
CA GLY A 745 -24.37 -0.98 14.44
C GLY A 745 -24.87 -0.86 13.01
N PHE A 746 -24.41 0.13 12.25
CA PHE A 746 -24.78 0.37 10.86
C PHE A 746 -24.32 -0.77 9.94
N PHE A 747 -23.26 -1.44 10.30
CA PHE A 747 -22.68 -2.55 9.55
C PHE A 747 -23.12 -3.93 10.04
N ALA A 748 -23.81 -4.00 11.18
CA ALA A 748 -24.24 -5.26 11.78
C ALA A 748 -25.63 -5.67 11.25
N VAL A 749 -25.81 -6.96 10.96
CA VAL A 749 -27.12 -7.57 10.70
C VAL A 749 -27.79 -7.82 12.06
N LYS A 750 -28.99 -7.27 12.27
CA LYS A 750 -29.76 -7.45 13.51
C LYS A 750 -31.09 -8.15 13.25
#